data_0355ac26007b9631816b8a10aa8350c9
#
_entry.id   0355ac26007b9631816b8a10aa8350c9
#
_cell.length_a   1.000
_cell.length_b   1.000
_cell.length_c   1.000
_cell.angle_alpha   90.00
_cell.angle_beta   90.00
_cell.angle_gamma   90.00
#
_symmetry.space_group_name_H-M   'P 1'
#
loop_
_entity.id
_entity.type
_entity.pdbx_description
1 polymer ?
#
loop_
_entity_poly.entity_id
_entity_poly.type
_entity_poly.pdbx_seq_one_letter_code
_entity_poly.pdbx_strand_id
1 'polypeptide(L)'
;MGAASVRAGARLVEVALCSFTVTCLEVMRRFLLLYATQQGQAKAIAEEICEQAVVHGFSADLHCISESDKYDLKTETAPLVVVVSTTGTGDPPDTARKFVKEIQNQTLPVDFFAHLRYGLLGLGDSEYTYFCNGGKIIDKRLQELGARHFYDTGHADDCVGLELVVEPWIAGLWPALRKHFRSSRGQEEISGALPVASPASSRTDLVKSELLHIESQVELLRFDDSGRKDSEVLKQNAVNSNQSNVVIEDFESSLTRSVPPLSQASLNIPGLPPEYLQVHLQESLGQEESQVSVTSADPVFQVPISKAVQLTTNDAIKTTLLVELDISNTDFSYQPGDAFSVICPNSDSEVQSLLQRLQLEDKREHCVLLKIKADTKKKGATLPQHIPAGCSLQFIFTWCLEIRAIPKKAFLRALVDYTSDSAEKRRLQELCSKQGAADYSRFVRDACACLLDLLLAFPSCQPPLSLLLEHLPKLQPRPYSCASSSLFHPGKLHFVFNIVEFLSTATTEVLRKGVCTGWLALLVASVLQPNIHASHEDSGKALAPKISISPRTTNSFHLPDDPSIPIIMVGPGTGIAPFIGFLQHREKLQEQHPDGNFGAMWLFFGCRHKDRDYLFRKELRHFLKHGILTHLKVSFSRDAPVGEEEAPAKYVQDNIQLHGQQVARILLQENGHIYVCGDAKNMAKDVHDALVQIISKEVGVEKLEAMKTLATLKEEKRYLQDIWS
;
A
#
# COMPACT_ATOMS: atom_id res chain seq x y z
N MET A 1 34.44 53.45 33.29
CA MET A 1 32.97 53.62 33.14
C MET A 1 32.52 52.99 31.84
N GLY A 2 32.38 51.71 31.75
CA GLY A 2 32.06 51.00 30.49
C GLY A 2 31.55 49.55 30.68
N ALA A 3 31.44 49.05 31.91
CA ALA A 3 31.04 47.65 32.15
C ALA A 3 29.70 47.51 32.92
N ALA A 4 29.06 48.59 33.31
CA ALA A 4 27.80 48.58 34.06
C ALA A 4 26.56 48.76 33.20
N SER A 5 26.70 49.26 31.95
CA SER A 5 25.56 49.55 31.07
C SER A 5 25.11 48.32 30.23
N VAL A 6 26.01 47.34 30.03
CA VAL A 6 25.67 46.14 29.26
C VAL A 6 24.93 45.07 30.10
N ARG A 7 25.11 45.07 31.42
CA ARG A 7 24.38 44.15 32.34
C ARG A 7 22.95 44.57 32.68
N ALA A 8 22.62 45.88 32.53
CA ALA A 8 21.25 46.34 32.75
C ALA A 8 20.33 46.05 31.53
N GLY A 9 20.87 46.06 30.30
CA GLY A 9 20.12 45.74 29.11
C GLY A 9 19.77 44.26 28.95
N ALA A 10 20.70 43.38 29.39
CA ALA A 10 20.48 41.93 29.34
C ALA A 10 19.44 41.46 30.38
N ARG A 11 19.38 42.07 31.56
CA ARG A 11 18.35 41.76 32.56
C ARG A 11 16.94 42.28 32.20
N LEU A 12 16.83 43.36 31.46
CA LEU A 12 15.53 43.88 30.97
C LEU A 12 14.97 43.03 29.83
N VAL A 13 15.82 42.44 29.01
CA VAL A 13 15.39 41.51 27.94
C VAL A 13 15.00 40.15 28.51
N GLU A 14 15.71 39.65 29.54
CA GLU A 14 15.33 38.40 30.21
C GLU A 14 14.04 38.55 31.04
N VAL A 15 13.82 39.69 31.70
CA VAL A 15 12.57 39.96 32.44
C VAL A 15 11.40 40.20 31.45
N ALA A 16 11.64 40.80 30.29
CA ALA A 16 10.61 40.96 29.25
C ALA A 16 10.28 39.61 28.57
N LEU A 17 11.26 38.74 28.35
CA LEU A 17 11.02 37.37 27.83
C LEU A 17 10.32 36.48 28.87
N CYS A 18 10.68 36.55 30.15
CA CYS A 18 9.96 35.86 31.24
C CYS A 18 8.55 36.42 31.49
N SER A 19 8.31 37.73 31.31
CA SER A 19 6.96 38.30 31.42
C SER A 19 6.08 37.98 30.26
N PHE A 20 6.62 37.75 29.04
CA PHE A 20 5.86 37.32 27.85
C PHE A 20 5.53 35.83 27.89
N THR A 21 6.32 35.00 28.58
CA THR A 21 6.06 33.56 28.74
C THR A 21 5.11 33.25 29.88
N VAL A 22 4.81 34.17 30.78
CA VAL A 22 3.91 33.93 31.92
C VAL A 22 2.47 34.43 31.68
N THR A 23 2.19 35.22 30.60
CA THR A 23 0.85 35.75 30.31
C THR A 23 0.12 35.06 29.16
N CYS A 24 0.62 33.98 28.59
CA CYS A 24 -0.06 33.20 27.55
C CYS A 24 0.08 31.70 27.75
N LEU A 25 -0.13 31.18 28.95
CA LEU A 25 -0.66 29.84 29.15
C LEU A 25 -2.18 29.91 28.95
N GLU A 26 -2.66 30.29 27.76
CA GLU A 26 -3.96 29.84 27.31
C GLU A 26 -3.91 28.32 27.34
N VAL A 27 -4.71 27.72 28.22
CA VAL A 27 -4.87 26.27 28.31
C VAL A 27 -5.29 25.79 26.93
N MET A 28 -4.34 25.21 26.17
CA MET A 28 -4.60 24.67 24.85
C MET A 28 -5.75 23.68 24.95
N ARG A 29 -6.76 23.85 24.09
CA ARG A 29 -7.94 22.97 24.08
C ARG A 29 -7.55 21.61 23.55
N ARG A 30 -7.75 20.55 24.36
CA ARG A 30 -7.42 19.18 24.04
C ARG A 30 -8.49 18.56 23.14
N PHE A 31 -8.10 17.76 22.16
CA PHE A 31 -8.93 16.80 21.47
C PHE A 31 -8.20 15.45 21.37
N LEU A 32 -8.96 14.37 21.37
CA LEU A 32 -8.42 13.03 21.19
C LEU A 32 -8.28 12.73 19.69
N LEU A 33 -7.10 12.27 19.25
CA LEU A 33 -6.80 11.94 17.87
C LEU A 33 -6.40 10.47 17.76
N LEU A 34 -7.27 9.66 17.15
CA LEU A 34 -7.03 8.23 16.95
C LEU A 34 -6.72 7.93 15.50
N TYR A 35 -5.74 7.08 15.24
CA TYR A 35 -5.50 6.56 13.90
C TYR A 35 -5.53 5.03 13.84
N ALA A 36 -5.92 4.50 12.66
CA ALA A 36 -5.82 3.09 12.34
C ALA A 36 -5.24 2.92 10.94
N THR A 37 -4.14 2.18 10.82
CA THR A 37 -3.36 2.08 9.59
C THR A 37 -2.87 0.67 9.33
N GLN A 38 -2.75 0.29 8.05
CA GLN A 38 -2.12 -0.96 7.62
C GLN A 38 -0.68 -0.73 7.12
N GLN A 39 -0.48 0.34 6.35
CA GLN A 39 0.79 0.65 5.69
C GLN A 39 1.43 1.96 6.17
N GLY A 40 0.88 2.58 7.22
CA GLY A 40 1.40 3.81 7.80
C GLY A 40 0.76 5.12 7.31
N GLN A 41 -0.03 5.11 6.24
CA GLN A 41 -0.60 6.32 5.65
C GLN A 41 -1.52 7.10 6.60
N ALA A 42 -2.47 6.42 7.26
CA ALA A 42 -3.36 7.06 8.23
C ALA A 42 -2.60 7.59 9.45
N LYS A 43 -1.50 6.93 9.83
CA LYS A 43 -0.60 7.39 10.89
C LYS A 43 0.09 8.71 10.49
N ALA A 44 0.68 8.76 9.29
CA ALA A 44 1.36 9.97 8.81
C ALA A 44 0.41 11.19 8.75
N ILE A 45 -0.84 10.99 8.31
CA ILE A 45 -1.86 12.04 8.29
C ILE A 45 -2.23 12.47 9.72
N ALA A 46 -2.36 11.54 10.65
CA ALA A 46 -2.66 11.86 12.04
C ALA A 46 -1.48 12.60 12.72
N GLU A 47 -0.25 12.24 12.43
CA GLU A 47 0.95 12.96 12.89
C GLU A 47 0.97 14.39 12.33
N GLU A 48 0.64 14.58 11.05
CA GLU A 48 0.49 15.92 10.45
C GLU A 48 -0.59 16.75 11.15
N ILE A 49 -1.76 16.18 11.46
CA ILE A 49 -2.83 16.84 12.23
C ILE A 49 -2.30 17.24 13.62
N CYS A 50 -1.55 16.36 14.29
CA CYS A 50 -0.98 16.61 15.61
C CYS A 50 0.01 17.80 15.58
N GLU A 51 0.89 17.85 14.58
CA GLU A 51 1.85 18.97 14.41
C GLU A 51 1.13 20.29 14.13
N GLN A 52 0.13 20.28 13.27
CA GLN A 52 -0.66 21.47 12.94
C GLN A 52 -1.53 21.95 14.10
N ALA A 53 -1.96 21.07 15.01
CA ALA A 53 -2.84 21.41 16.12
C ALA A 53 -2.26 22.53 17.00
N VAL A 54 -0.97 22.49 17.30
CA VAL A 54 -0.26 23.49 18.11
C VAL A 54 -0.34 24.87 17.48
N VAL A 55 -0.12 24.96 16.16
CA VAL A 55 -0.20 26.24 15.41
C VAL A 55 -1.60 26.83 15.44
N HIS A 56 -2.63 25.97 15.55
CA HIS A 56 -4.04 26.39 15.60
C HIS A 56 -4.58 26.60 17.02
N GLY A 57 -3.73 26.49 18.07
CA GLY A 57 -4.09 26.68 19.48
C GLY A 57 -4.80 25.49 20.12
N PHE A 58 -4.53 24.27 19.62
CA PHE A 58 -5.06 23.02 20.14
C PHE A 58 -3.93 22.08 20.58
N SER A 59 -4.28 21.17 21.49
CA SER A 59 -3.42 20.04 21.89
C SER A 59 -4.08 18.75 21.42
N ALA A 60 -3.45 18.03 20.50
CA ALA A 60 -3.88 16.71 20.05
C ALA A 60 -3.28 15.64 20.97
N ASP A 61 -4.12 14.75 21.47
CA ASP A 61 -3.72 13.54 22.21
C ASP A 61 -3.76 12.36 21.22
N LEU A 62 -2.59 12.04 20.65
CA LEU A 62 -2.45 11.13 19.51
C LEU A 62 -2.18 9.70 19.96
N HIS A 63 -3.04 8.75 19.56
CA HIS A 63 -2.87 7.33 19.84
C HIS A 63 -3.24 6.46 18.65
N CYS A 64 -2.62 5.26 18.57
CA CYS A 64 -3.15 4.20 17.72
C CYS A 64 -4.46 3.68 18.32
N ILE A 65 -5.45 3.42 17.49
CA ILE A 65 -6.75 2.91 17.95
C ILE A 65 -6.64 1.54 18.66
N SER A 66 -5.54 0.80 18.44
CA SER A 66 -5.24 -0.46 19.13
C SER A 66 -4.75 -0.29 20.59
N GLU A 67 -4.34 0.92 20.97
CA GLU A 67 -3.80 1.24 22.30
C GLU A 67 -4.91 1.60 23.28
N SER A 68 -5.90 0.71 23.42
CA SER A 68 -7.12 0.93 24.23
C SER A 68 -6.86 1.09 25.74
N ASP A 69 -5.64 0.88 26.20
CA ASP A 69 -5.17 1.15 27.57
C ASP A 69 -4.77 2.62 27.81
N LYS A 70 -4.59 3.39 26.73
CA LYS A 70 -4.14 4.80 26.80
C LYS A 70 -5.29 5.81 26.73
N TYR A 71 -6.50 5.38 26.34
CA TYR A 71 -7.67 6.25 26.24
C TYR A 71 -8.96 5.48 26.61
N ASP A 72 -9.99 6.19 27.06
CA ASP A 72 -11.29 5.58 27.37
C ASP A 72 -12.44 6.40 26.76
N LEU A 73 -13.01 5.89 25.66
CA LEU A 73 -14.11 6.57 24.96
C LEU A 73 -15.43 6.60 25.78
N LYS A 74 -15.57 5.80 26.85
CA LYS A 74 -16.77 5.81 27.69
C LYS A 74 -16.83 7.06 28.56
N THR A 75 -15.67 7.59 28.93
CA THR A 75 -15.55 8.75 29.81
C THR A 75 -14.97 9.97 29.11
N GLU A 76 -14.61 9.86 27.83
CA GLU A 76 -13.99 10.94 27.06
C GLU A 76 -14.95 12.10 26.83
N THR A 77 -14.54 13.30 27.23
CA THR A 77 -15.31 14.53 27.05
C THR A 77 -14.76 15.45 25.98
N ALA A 78 -13.52 15.25 25.56
CA ALA A 78 -12.93 16.00 24.46
C ALA A 78 -13.47 15.51 23.10
N PRO A 79 -13.53 16.38 22.09
CA PRO A 79 -13.90 15.95 20.75
C PRO A 79 -12.90 14.91 20.22
N LEU A 80 -13.44 13.91 19.54
CA LEU A 80 -12.70 12.78 18.96
C LEU A 80 -12.47 13.03 17.47
N VAL A 81 -11.23 12.88 17.00
CA VAL A 81 -10.87 12.83 15.58
C VAL A 81 -10.33 11.45 15.25
N VAL A 82 -10.84 10.81 14.18
CA VAL A 82 -10.42 9.47 13.76
C VAL A 82 -9.92 9.51 12.33
N VAL A 83 -8.70 8.98 12.09
CA VAL A 83 -8.14 8.79 10.75
C VAL A 83 -7.94 7.29 10.52
N VAL A 84 -8.63 6.72 9.52
CA VAL A 84 -8.65 5.28 9.33
C VAL A 84 -8.49 4.87 7.87
N SER A 85 -7.55 3.97 7.60
CA SER A 85 -7.38 3.37 6.26
C SER A 85 -8.32 2.18 6.05
N THR A 86 -8.45 1.76 4.78
CA THR A 86 -9.17 0.55 4.39
C THR A 86 -8.18 -0.43 3.78
N THR A 87 -8.26 -1.71 4.15
CA THR A 87 -7.45 -2.78 3.52
C THR A 87 -8.04 -3.20 2.18
N GLY A 88 -7.27 -3.89 1.33
CA GLY A 88 -7.68 -4.26 -0.02
C GLY A 88 -8.95 -5.12 -0.13
N THR A 89 -9.36 -5.79 0.97
CA THR A 89 -10.62 -6.55 1.06
C THR A 89 -11.81 -5.71 1.52
N GLY A 90 -11.59 -4.41 1.80
CA GLY A 90 -12.61 -3.51 2.35
C GLY A 90 -12.72 -3.55 3.88
N ASP A 91 -11.87 -4.32 4.54
CA ASP A 91 -11.86 -4.41 6.00
C ASP A 91 -11.15 -3.21 6.63
N PRO A 92 -11.48 -2.85 7.89
CA PRO A 92 -10.64 -1.98 8.69
C PRO A 92 -9.22 -2.57 8.84
N PRO A 93 -8.18 -1.74 8.99
CA PRO A 93 -6.82 -2.23 9.19
C PRO A 93 -6.69 -3.07 10.47
N ASP A 94 -5.68 -3.92 10.53
CA ASP A 94 -5.46 -4.83 11.67
C ASP A 94 -5.43 -4.11 13.02
N THR A 95 -4.89 -2.91 13.05
CA THR A 95 -4.85 -2.05 14.24
C THR A 95 -6.24 -1.64 14.73
N ALA A 96 -7.28 -1.64 13.88
CA ALA A 96 -8.65 -1.28 14.25
C ALA A 96 -9.53 -2.49 14.62
N ARG A 97 -9.10 -3.73 14.37
CA ARG A 97 -9.96 -4.92 14.49
C ARG A 97 -10.57 -5.09 15.89
N LYS A 98 -9.73 -4.95 16.93
CA LYS A 98 -10.20 -5.06 18.33
C LYS A 98 -11.24 -4.00 18.64
N PHE A 99 -10.96 -2.76 18.31
CA PHE A 99 -11.87 -1.64 18.49
C PHE A 99 -13.19 -1.82 17.77
N VAL A 100 -13.15 -2.22 16.48
CA VAL A 100 -14.35 -2.47 15.68
C VAL A 100 -15.21 -3.59 16.30
N LYS A 101 -14.57 -4.66 16.77
CA LYS A 101 -15.26 -5.76 17.46
C LYS A 101 -15.94 -5.30 18.75
N GLU A 102 -15.25 -4.48 19.54
CA GLU A 102 -15.80 -3.92 20.78
C GLU A 102 -17.02 -3.04 20.52
N ILE A 103 -16.97 -2.13 19.55
CA ILE A 103 -18.11 -1.25 19.25
C ILE A 103 -19.24 -1.98 18.52
N GLN A 104 -18.96 -3.08 17.79
CA GLN A 104 -19.98 -3.90 17.13
C GLN A 104 -20.75 -4.83 18.08
N ASN A 105 -20.38 -4.89 19.36
CA ASN A 105 -21.11 -5.68 20.34
C ASN A 105 -22.57 -5.23 20.41
N GLN A 106 -23.49 -6.14 20.14
CA GLN A 106 -24.94 -5.87 20.12
C GLN A 106 -25.55 -5.63 21.51
N THR A 107 -24.82 -5.95 22.58
CA THR A 107 -25.29 -5.70 23.95
C THR A 107 -25.09 -4.26 24.40
N LEU A 108 -24.35 -3.44 23.62
CA LEU A 108 -24.14 -2.03 23.93
C LEU A 108 -25.45 -1.24 23.73
N PRO A 109 -25.84 -0.39 24.71
CA PRO A 109 -27.01 0.44 24.57
C PRO A 109 -26.86 1.47 23.46
N VAL A 110 -27.99 1.86 22.85
CA VAL A 110 -28.00 2.78 21.68
C VAL A 110 -27.50 4.20 22.01
N ASP A 111 -27.41 4.54 23.26
CA ASP A 111 -26.92 5.83 23.79
C ASP A 111 -25.50 5.75 24.39
N PHE A 112 -24.81 4.62 24.20
CA PHE A 112 -23.51 4.32 24.82
C PHE A 112 -22.46 5.41 24.59
N PHE A 113 -22.46 6.03 23.42
CA PHE A 113 -21.58 7.13 23.03
C PHE A 113 -22.34 8.47 22.79
N ALA A 114 -23.52 8.66 23.40
CA ALA A 114 -24.30 9.89 23.19
C ALA A 114 -23.56 11.18 23.59
N HIS A 115 -22.60 11.09 24.48
CA HIS A 115 -21.71 12.18 24.91
C HIS A 115 -20.61 12.51 23.90
N LEU A 116 -20.21 11.55 23.04
CA LEU A 116 -19.10 11.77 22.10
C LEU A 116 -19.49 12.71 20.95
N ARG A 117 -18.55 13.57 20.62
CA ARG A 117 -18.58 14.43 19.42
C ARG A 117 -17.35 14.10 18.60
N TYR A 118 -17.53 13.75 17.34
CA TYR A 118 -16.41 13.25 16.53
C TYR A 118 -16.38 13.80 15.10
N GLY A 119 -15.21 13.73 14.47
CA GLY A 119 -14.97 13.89 13.05
C GLY A 119 -14.15 12.71 12.56
N LEU A 120 -14.43 12.18 11.36
CA LEU A 120 -13.77 11.00 10.83
C LEU A 120 -13.23 11.26 9.42
N LEU A 121 -11.99 10.81 9.16
CA LEU A 121 -11.37 10.79 7.85
C LEU A 121 -11.06 9.35 7.46
N GLY A 122 -11.84 8.81 6.50
CA GLY A 122 -11.63 7.50 5.93
C GLY A 122 -10.74 7.57 4.69
N LEU A 123 -9.73 6.70 4.61
CA LEU A 123 -8.85 6.56 3.46
C LEU A 123 -9.20 5.28 2.73
N GLY A 124 -9.21 5.33 1.40
CA GLY A 124 -9.49 4.18 0.54
C GLY A 124 -9.03 4.44 -0.87
N ASP A 125 -9.33 3.49 -1.74
CA ASP A 125 -9.07 3.56 -3.16
C ASP A 125 -10.37 3.18 -3.87
N SER A 126 -10.89 4.06 -4.71
CA SER A 126 -12.17 3.88 -5.42
C SER A 126 -12.13 2.78 -6.48
N GLU A 127 -10.97 2.24 -6.78
CA GLU A 127 -10.83 1.07 -7.66
C GLU A 127 -11.26 -0.23 -6.99
N TYR A 128 -11.29 -0.25 -5.65
CA TYR A 128 -11.79 -1.39 -4.90
C TYR A 128 -13.28 -1.25 -4.58
N THR A 129 -14.01 -2.36 -4.70
CA THR A 129 -15.46 -2.42 -4.47
C THR A 129 -15.92 -1.80 -3.16
N TYR A 130 -15.07 -1.83 -2.14
CA TYR A 130 -15.37 -1.37 -0.78
C TYR A 130 -14.60 -0.09 -0.42
N PHE A 131 -14.71 0.92 -1.27
CA PHE A 131 -14.09 2.23 -1.07
C PHE A 131 -14.37 2.83 0.30
N CYS A 132 -13.31 3.19 1.06
CA CYS A 132 -13.35 3.75 2.41
C CYS A 132 -14.18 2.95 3.43
N ASN A 133 -14.38 1.63 3.21
CA ASN A 133 -15.28 0.84 4.03
C ASN A 133 -14.81 0.72 5.49
N GLY A 134 -13.51 0.72 5.76
CA GLY A 134 -12.96 0.76 7.12
C GLY A 134 -13.49 1.95 7.92
N GLY A 135 -13.49 3.15 7.31
CA GLY A 135 -14.08 4.36 7.89
C GLY A 135 -15.60 4.28 8.01
N LYS A 136 -16.28 3.83 6.96
CA LYS A 136 -17.75 3.72 6.94
C LYS A 136 -18.32 2.80 8.02
N ILE A 137 -17.64 1.68 8.30
CA ILE A 137 -18.03 0.75 9.36
C ILE A 137 -17.95 1.44 10.73
N ILE A 138 -16.87 2.13 11.02
CA ILE A 138 -16.67 2.83 12.29
C ILE A 138 -17.67 3.99 12.41
N ASP A 139 -17.79 4.81 11.39
CA ASP A 139 -18.71 5.96 11.34
C ASP A 139 -20.16 5.55 11.61
N LYS A 140 -20.66 4.58 10.86
CA LYS A 140 -22.01 4.02 11.03
C LYS A 140 -22.24 3.53 12.46
N ARG A 141 -21.27 2.78 13.01
CA ARG A 141 -21.44 2.19 14.33
C ARG A 141 -21.39 3.20 15.47
N LEU A 142 -20.52 4.22 15.36
CA LEU A 142 -20.51 5.32 16.33
C LEU A 142 -21.85 6.07 16.35
N GLN A 143 -22.46 6.31 15.19
CA GLN A 143 -23.79 6.93 15.09
C GLN A 143 -24.88 6.05 15.71
N GLU A 144 -24.87 4.74 15.44
CA GLU A 144 -25.81 3.77 16.03
C GLU A 144 -25.72 3.72 17.57
N LEU A 145 -24.54 4.02 18.13
CA LEU A 145 -24.29 4.11 19.57
C LEU A 145 -24.50 5.53 20.14
N GLY A 146 -25.10 6.44 19.37
CA GLY A 146 -25.52 7.76 19.82
C GLY A 146 -24.46 8.88 19.66
N ALA A 147 -23.25 8.58 19.20
CA ALA A 147 -22.24 9.60 18.93
C ALA A 147 -22.70 10.55 17.81
N ARG A 148 -22.28 11.83 17.87
CA ARG A 148 -22.67 12.84 16.88
C ARG A 148 -21.46 13.51 16.27
N HIS A 149 -21.55 13.82 14.98
CA HIS A 149 -20.52 14.59 14.30
C HIS A 149 -20.45 16.03 14.86
N PHE A 150 -19.22 16.50 15.11
CA PHE A 150 -18.93 17.94 15.17
C PHE A 150 -18.34 18.44 13.86
N TYR A 151 -17.80 17.51 13.04
CA TYR A 151 -17.23 17.76 11.73
C TYR A 151 -17.51 16.60 10.78
N ASP A 152 -17.88 16.89 9.55
CA ASP A 152 -18.34 15.92 8.57
C ASP A 152 -17.26 14.88 8.21
N THR A 153 -17.70 13.64 7.93
CA THR A 153 -16.81 12.55 7.51
C THR A 153 -16.22 12.83 6.14
N GLY A 154 -14.88 12.78 6.05
CA GLY A 154 -14.12 12.81 4.79
C GLY A 154 -13.87 11.41 4.24
N HIS A 155 -13.92 11.26 2.91
CA HIS A 155 -13.53 10.03 2.22
C HIS A 155 -12.46 10.35 1.20
N ALA A 156 -11.20 10.10 1.54
CA ALA A 156 -10.06 10.38 0.69
C ALA A 156 -9.74 9.18 -0.21
N ASP A 157 -9.56 9.46 -1.50
CA ASP A 157 -9.41 8.48 -2.56
C ASP A 157 -7.96 8.44 -3.05
N ASP A 158 -7.27 7.32 -2.83
CA ASP A 158 -5.88 7.15 -3.27
C ASP A 158 -5.75 7.06 -4.79
N CYS A 159 -6.76 6.53 -5.50
CA CYS A 159 -6.80 6.51 -6.96
C CYS A 159 -6.72 7.91 -7.58
N VAL A 160 -7.37 8.89 -6.95
CA VAL A 160 -7.41 10.27 -7.46
C VAL A 160 -6.25 11.10 -6.90
N GLY A 161 -5.83 10.82 -5.68
CA GLY A 161 -4.86 11.54 -4.86
C GLY A 161 -5.49 11.91 -3.51
N LEU A 162 -4.98 11.30 -2.42
CA LEU A 162 -5.51 11.51 -1.07
C LEU A 162 -5.53 12.98 -0.67
N GLU A 163 -4.52 13.74 -1.08
CA GLU A 163 -4.34 15.16 -0.79
C GLU A 163 -5.52 16.03 -1.20
N LEU A 164 -6.26 15.64 -2.25
CA LEU A 164 -7.43 16.40 -2.73
C LEU A 164 -8.58 16.42 -1.71
N VAL A 165 -8.63 15.48 -0.79
CA VAL A 165 -9.62 15.42 0.29
C VAL A 165 -8.96 15.67 1.64
N VAL A 166 -7.79 15.11 1.90
CA VAL A 166 -7.08 15.23 3.19
C VAL A 166 -6.77 16.69 3.52
N GLU A 167 -6.12 17.42 2.61
CA GLU A 167 -5.72 18.81 2.87
C GLU A 167 -6.93 19.74 3.13
N PRO A 168 -8.01 19.76 2.30
CA PRO A 168 -9.21 20.56 2.60
C PRO A 168 -9.90 20.12 3.89
N TRP A 169 -9.93 18.81 4.19
CA TRP A 169 -10.54 18.28 5.38
C TRP A 169 -9.79 18.75 6.65
N ILE A 170 -8.45 18.65 6.66
CA ILE A 170 -7.62 19.17 7.76
C ILE A 170 -7.80 20.69 7.91
N ALA A 171 -7.81 21.42 6.80
CA ALA A 171 -8.05 22.87 6.85
C ALA A 171 -9.40 23.22 7.46
N GLY A 172 -10.45 22.45 7.18
CA GLY A 172 -11.80 22.60 7.73
C GLY A 172 -11.95 22.12 9.18
N LEU A 173 -11.09 21.22 9.65
CA LEU A 173 -11.10 20.69 11.01
C LEU A 173 -10.89 21.81 12.05
N TRP A 174 -9.99 22.73 11.81
CA TRP A 174 -9.66 23.80 12.77
C TRP A 174 -10.81 24.77 13.05
N PRO A 175 -11.55 25.30 12.05
CA PRO A 175 -12.75 26.09 12.33
C PRO A 175 -13.87 25.25 12.97
N ALA A 176 -14.01 23.96 12.63
CA ALA A 176 -15.00 23.09 13.26
C ALA A 176 -14.72 22.86 14.75
N LEU A 177 -13.46 22.57 15.12
CA LEU A 177 -13.03 22.48 16.52
C LEU A 177 -13.29 23.82 17.27
N ARG A 178 -12.93 24.96 16.67
CA ARG A 178 -13.21 26.27 17.29
C ARG A 178 -14.71 26.49 17.52
N LYS A 179 -15.56 26.14 16.56
CA LYS A 179 -17.02 26.23 16.68
C LYS A 179 -17.54 25.32 17.79
N HIS A 180 -17.08 24.08 17.83
CA HIS A 180 -17.47 23.11 18.86
C HIS A 180 -17.18 23.64 20.28
N PHE A 181 -15.95 24.09 20.51
CA PHE A 181 -15.55 24.62 21.82
C PHE A 181 -16.20 25.95 22.21
N ARG A 182 -16.71 26.75 21.27
CA ARG A 182 -17.51 27.94 21.54
C ARG A 182 -18.94 27.59 21.95
N SER A 183 -19.54 26.60 21.29
CA SER A 183 -20.89 26.13 21.60
C SER A 183 -21.01 25.49 22.98
N SER A 184 -19.94 24.82 23.44
CA SER A 184 -19.89 24.20 24.77
C SER A 184 -19.81 25.25 25.90
N ARG A 185 -19.22 26.43 25.68
CA ARG A 185 -19.21 27.54 26.68
C ARG A 185 -20.56 28.21 26.84
N GLY A 186 -21.38 28.27 25.77
CA GLY A 186 -22.73 28.88 25.85
C GLY A 186 -23.76 28.04 26.63
N GLN A 187 -23.46 26.79 26.96
CA GLN A 187 -24.34 25.94 27.77
C GLN A 187 -24.01 26.02 29.28
N GLU A 188 -22.83 26.46 29.68
CA GLU A 188 -22.48 26.65 31.09
C GLU A 188 -22.95 28.00 31.66
N GLU A 189 -23.21 29.04 30.80
CA GLU A 189 -23.71 30.35 31.26
C GLU A 189 -25.23 30.46 31.35
N ILE A 190 -26.03 29.46 30.95
CA ILE A 190 -27.51 29.51 30.95
C ILE A 190 -28.17 28.78 32.13
N SER A 191 -27.41 28.33 33.12
CA SER A 191 -27.99 27.69 34.32
C SER A 191 -28.32 28.65 35.48
N GLY A 192 -28.39 29.94 35.24
CA GLY A 192 -28.61 30.93 36.29
C GLY A 192 -29.37 32.16 35.87
N ALA A 193 -30.57 32.08 35.28
CA ALA A 193 -31.55 33.21 35.29
C ALA A 193 -32.93 32.73 34.84
N LEU A 194 -33.93 33.05 35.65
CA LEU A 194 -35.35 32.84 35.44
C LEU A 194 -36.01 33.76 34.39
N PRO A 195 -37.21 33.47 33.90
CA PRO A 195 -37.67 33.82 32.57
C PRO A 195 -38.39 35.18 32.47
N VAL A 196 -38.23 35.86 31.35
CA VAL A 196 -39.18 36.92 30.94
C VAL A 196 -39.59 36.73 29.47
N ALA A 197 -40.89 36.91 29.28
CA ALA A 197 -41.71 36.59 28.14
C ALA A 197 -41.35 37.20 26.79
N SER A 198 -41.84 36.50 25.73
CA SER A 198 -41.88 36.86 24.31
C SER A 198 -42.53 38.20 23.97
N PRO A 199 -42.36 38.75 22.70
CA PRO A 199 -43.22 38.25 21.61
C PRO A 199 -42.58 38.19 20.18
N ALA A 200 -43.03 37.14 19.50
CA ALA A 200 -43.53 37.02 18.13
C ALA A 200 -42.88 37.68 16.89
N SER A 201 -42.86 36.86 15.84
CA SER A 201 -43.05 37.12 14.41
C SER A 201 -41.78 37.54 13.62
N SER A 202 -41.39 36.95 12.51
CA SER A 202 -42.04 36.22 11.41
C SER A 202 -41.02 35.90 10.30
N ARG A 203 -41.33 34.86 9.55
CA ARG A 203 -40.88 34.57 8.18
C ARG A 203 -39.40 34.20 7.93
N THR A 204 -39.12 32.95 7.62
CA THR A 204 -38.98 32.50 6.22
C THR A 204 -38.94 30.97 6.16
N ASP A 205 -40.10 30.36 5.93
CA ASP A 205 -40.23 29.03 5.28
C ASP A 205 -40.16 29.28 3.78
N LEU A 206 -39.14 28.83 3.11
CA LEU A 206 -39.06 28.56 1.68
C LEU A 206 -37.64 28.19 1.28
N VAL A 207 -37.18 27.01 1.66
CA VAL A 207 -36.17 26.21 0.93
C VAL A 207 -36.13 24.80 1.57
N LYS A 208 -37.19 24.02 1.39
CA LYS A 208 -37.25 22.59 1.80
C LYS A 208 -38.05 21.72 0.84
N SER A 209 -38.09 22.06 -0.45
CA SER A 209 -38.86 21.23 -1.41
C SER A 209 -38.12 20.82 -2.69
N GLU A 210 -36.80 20.94 -2.78
CA GLU A 210 -36.05 20.51 -3.99
C GLU A 210 -35.05 19.37 -3.78
N LEU A 211 -34.96 18.75 -2.59
CA LEU A 211 -34.05 17.62 -2.32
C LEU A 211 -34.70 16.24 -2.29
N LEU A 212 -36.00 16.14 -2.59
CA LEU A 212 -36.75 14.85 -2.55
C LEU A 212 -37.06 14.26 -3.94
N HIS A 213 -36.45 14.76 -5.02
CA HIS A 213 -36.77 14.29 -6.38
C HIS A 213 -35.61 13.60 -7.12
N ILE A 214 -34.48 13.34 -6.47
CA ILE A 214 -33.32 12.64 -7.07
C ILE A 214 -33.17 11.17 -6.62
N GLU A 215 -33.84 10.74 -5.57
CA GLU A 215 -33.72 9.35 -5.07
C GLU A 215 -34.62 8.32 -5.79
N SER A 216 -35.50 8.70 -6.70
CA SER A 216 -36.42 7.78 -7.37
C SER A 216 -36.03 7.36 -8.80
N GLN A 217 -34.82 7.68 -9.29
CA GLN A 217 -34.37 7.29 -10.65
C GLN A 217 -33.17 6.31 -10.71
N VAL A 218 -32.73 5.76 -9.58
CA VAL A 218 -31.60 4.80 -9.55
C VAL A 218 -32.05 3.33 -9.52
N GLU A 219 -33.34 3.04 -9.50
CA GLU A 219 -33.85 1.66 -9.33
C GLU A 219 -34.23 0.92 -10.63
N LEU A 220 -33.83 1.41 -11.80
CA LEU A 220 -34.24 0.83 -13.09
C LEU A 220 -33.07 0.44 -14.03
N LEU A 221 -31.95 -0.06 -13.50
CA LEU A 221 -30.92 -0.74 -14.30
C LEU A 221 -30.37 -1.98 -13.57
N ARG A 222 -31.23 -2.98 -13.39
CA ARG A 222 -30.78 -4.36 -13.20
C ARG A 222 -30.58 -4.97 -14.59
N PHE A 223 -29.32 -5.18 -14.98
CA PHE A 223 -28.99 -6.02 -16.13
C PHE A 223 -29.00 -7.48 -15.71
N ASP A 224 -29.80 -8.23 -16.45
CA ASP A 224 -29.98 -9.67 -16.39
C ASP A 224 -28.73 -10.37 -16.98
N ASP A 225 -28.18 -11.31 -16.24
CA ASP A 225 -27.01 -12.11 -16.64
C ASP A 225 -27.50 -13.44 -17.23
N SER A 226 -27.72 -13.45 -18.54
CA SER A 226 -27.89 -14.72 -19.26
C SER A 226 -27.51 -14.58 -20.74
N GLY A 227 -26.38 -15.16 -21.13
CA GLY A 227 -26.11 -15.34 -22.58
C GLY A 227 -24.66 -15.46 -23.00
N ARG A 228 -23.94 -16.47 -22.48
CA ARG A 228 -22.82 -17.04 -23.26
C ARG A 228 -23.38 -18.11 -24.19
N LYS A 229 -23.20 -17.92 -25.48
CA LYS A 229 -22.89 -19.02 -26.46
C LYS A 229 -22.56 -18.47 -27.82
N ASP A 230 -21.39 -18.90 -28.32
CA ASP A 230 -21.04 -19.27 -29.70
C ASP A 230 -21.20 -18.25 -30.83
N SER A 231 -20.07 -17.82 -31.38
CA SER A 231 -19.93 -17.56 -32.82
C SER A 231 -18.50 -17.81 -33.30
N GLU A 232 -18.20 -19.07 -33.57
CA GLU A 232 -17.37 -19.42 -34.72
C GLU A 232 -18.27 -19.60 -35.95
N VAL A 233 -17.66 -19.39 -37.15
CA VAL A 233 -18.19 -19.59 -38.50
C VAL A 233 -18.84 -18.34 -39.10
N LEU A 234 -18.05 -17.66 -39.95
CA LEU A 234 -18.32 -17.38 -41.33
C LEU A 234 -17.17 -16.60 -41.99
N LYS A 235 -16.21 -17.34 -42.55
CA LYS A 235 -15.43 -16.89 -43.72
C LYS A 235 -16.12 -17.42 -44.94
N GLN A 236 -16.42 -16.55 -45.90
CA GLN A 236 -16.45 -16.65 -47.33
C GLN A 236 -17.62 -15.85 -47.90
N ASN A 237 -17.31 -14.74 -48.56
CA ASN A 237 -17.58 -14.51 -49.97
C ASN A 237 -17.25 -13.06 -50.33
N ALA A 238 -16.12 -12.90 -50.99
CA ALA A 238 -15.78 -11.69 -51.71
C ALA A 238 -16.29 -11.82 -53.17
N VAL A 239 -16.97 -10.80 -53.70
CA VAL A 239 -16.85 -10.41 -55.13
C VAL A 239 -17.31 -8.96 -55.32
N ASN A 240 -16.35 -8.10 -55.69
CA ASN A 240 -16.40 -6.92 -56.57
C ASN A 240 -17.54 -5.90 -56.48
N SER A 241 -17.20 -4.69 -56.05
CA SER A 241 -17.51 -3.47 -56.83
C SER A 241 -16.54 -2.34 -56.48
N ASN A 242 -15.88 -1.80 -57.49
CA ASN A 242 -15.05 -0.59 -57.44
C ASN A 242 -15.85 0.62 -56.92
N GLN A 243 -15.37 1.25 -55.83
CA GLN A 243 -15.53 2.70 -55.67
C GLN A 243 -14.55 3.18 -54.58
N SER A 244 -13.74 4.16 -54.95
CA SER A 244 -12.99 5.13 -54.15
C SER A 244 -12.62 4.73 -52.70
N ASN A 245 -11.34 4.36 -52.50
CA ASN A 245 -10.69 4.27 -51.19
C ASN A 245 -10.73 5.63 -50.48
N VAL A 246 -11.77 5.88 -49.69
CA VAL A 246 -11.65 6.66 -48.47
C VAL A 246 -11.18 5.67 -47.45
N VAL A 247 -9.90 5.73 -47.06
CA VAL A 247 -9.36 5.09 -45.87
C VAL A 247 -10.14 5.68 -44.72
N ILE A 248 -11.17 4.99 -44.25
CA ILE A 248 -11.74 5.23 -42.93
C ILE A 248 -10.66 4.71 -41.97
N GLU A 249 -9.73 5.59 -41.59
CA GLU A 249 -8.93 5.36 -40.37
C GLU A 249 -9.94 5.17 -39.24
N ASP A 250 -10.00 3.99 -38.70
CA ASP A 250 -10.75 3.70 -37.46
C ASP A 250 -10.22 4.61 -36.36
N PHE A 251 -10.95 5.70 -36.11
CA PHE A 251 -10.60 6.69 -35.08
C PHE A 251 -10.96 6.15 -33.71
N GLU A 252 -10.08 5.32 -33.12
CA GLU A 252 -10.18 4.93 -31.73
C GLU A 252 -9.54 5.97 -30.79
N SER A 253 -10.04 6.03 -29.55
CA SER A 253 -9.41 6.79 -28.47
C SER A 253 -8.03 6.25 -28.13
N SER A 254 -7.12 7.14 -27.80
CA SER A 254 -5.73 6.83 -27.41
C SER A 254 -5.28 7.69 -26.22
N LEU A 255 -4.06 7.48 -25.74
CA LEU A 255 -3.46 8.34 -24.72
C LEU A 255 -3.51 9.83 -25.13
N THR A 256 -3.24 10.13 -26.39
CA THR A 256 -3.14 11.50 -26.92
C THR A 256 -4.43 12.07 -27.48
N ARG A 257 -5.48 11.25 -27.66
CA ARG A 257 -6.74 11.67 -28.29
C ARG A 257 -7.96 10.91 -27.77
N SER A 258 -9.05 11.62 -27.50
CA SER A 258 -10.37 11.02 -27.24
C SER A 258 -11.24 11.05 -28.51
N VAL A 259 -12.10 10.03 -28.68
CA VAL A 259 -13.04 9.94 -29.79
C VAL A 259 -14.40 9.44 -29.27
N PRO A 260 -15.46 10.25 -29.36
CA PRO A 260 -15.45 11.68 -29.66
C PRO A 260 -14.79 12.48 -28.51
N PRO A 261 -14.28 13.70 -28.78
CA PRO A 261 -13.78 14.58 -27.72
C PRO A 261 -14.85 14.88 -26.66
N LEU A 262 -14.47 14.84 -25.39
CA LEU A 262 -15.39 15.16 -24.30
C LEU A 262 -15.80 16.65 -24.34
N SER A 263 -17.07 16.95 -24.05
CA SER A 263 -17.54 18.33 -24.01
C SER A 263 -16.84 19.14 -22.90
N GLN A 264 -16.30 20.30 -23.25
CA GLN A 264 -15.60 21.16 -22.30
C GLN A 264 -16.50 21.67 -21.16
N ALA A 265 -17.78 21.92 -21.46
CA ALA A 265 -18.75 22.42 -20.49
C ALA A 265 -19.07 21.38 -19.38
N SER A 266 -18.77 20.10 -19.61
CA SER A 266 -19.04 19.02 -18.67
C SER A 266 -17.81 18.51 -17.92
N LEU A 267 -16.59 19.03 -18.21
CA LEU A 267 -15.38 18.54 -17.55
C LEU A 267 -15.31 19.00 -16.09
N ASN A 268 -15.40 18.03 -15.21
CA ASN A 268 -15.11 18.21 -13.79
C ASN A 268 -13.65 17.86 -13.54
N ILE A 269 -12.79 18.86 -13.54
CA ILE A 269 -11.33 18.75 -13.39
C ILE A 269 -10.99 18.96 -11.93
N PRO A 270 -10.07 18.15 -11.33
CA PRO A 270 -9.59 18.36 -9.97
C PRO A 270 -9.02 19.78 -9.74
N GLY A 271 -9.06 20.24 -8.50
CA GLY A 271 -8.36 21.47 -8.12
C GLY A 271 -6.85 21.34 -8.39
N LEU A 272 -6.20 22.48 -8.66
CA LEU A 272 -4.75 22.51 -8.81
C LEU A 272 -4.10 22.37 -7.42
N PRO A 273 -3.24 21.36 -7.20
CA PRO A 273 -2.49 21.26 -5.96
C PRO A 273 -1.61 22.50 -5.74
N PRO A 274 -1.51 23.04 -4.52
CA PRO A 274 -0.66 24.19 -4.26
C PRO A 274 0.81 23.80 -4.30
N GLU A 275 1.59 24.51 -5.12
CA GLU A 275 3.03 24.36 -5.16
C GLU A 275 3.69 24.84 -3.85
N TYR A 276 4.71 24.13 -3.40
CA TYR A 276 5.37 24.46 -2.13
C TYR A 276 6.89 24.38 -2.14
N LEU A 277 7.50 23.72 -3.15
CA LEU A 277 8.95 23.57 -3.24
C LEU A 277 9.57 24.63 -4.15
N GLN A 278 10.69 25.18 -3.71
CA GLN A 278 11.65 25.92 -4.51
C GLN A 278 12.92 25.11 -4.62
N VAL A 279 13.40 24.89 -5.85
CA VAL A 279 14.56 24.07 -6.17
C VAL A 279 15.65 24.95 -6.72
N HIS A 280 16.86 24.84 -6.16
CA HIS A 280 18.07 25.47 -6.66
C HIS A 280 19.08 24.38 -7.01
N LEU A 281 19.64 24.45 -8.23
CA LEU A 281 20.72 23.59 -8.67
C LEU A 281 22.05 24.36 -8.48
N GLN A 282 23.00 23.74 -7.79
CA GLN A 282 24.33 24.30 -7.55
C GLN A 282 25.37 23.34 -8.10
N GLU A 283 26.37 23.86 -8.83
CA GLU A 283 27.48 23.07 -9.28
C GLU A 283 28.21 22.42 -8.09
N SER A 284 28.52 21.12 -8.22
CA SER A 284 29.27 20.40 -7.19
C SER A 284 30.70 20.87 -7.16
N LEU A 285 31.11 21.55 -6.12
CA LEU A 285 32.51 21.96 -5.88
C LEU A 285 33.28 20.75 -5.33
N GLY A 286 33.45 19.67 -6.11
CA GLY A 286 34.48 18.63 -5.89
C GLY A 286 34.57 18.02 -4.46
N GLN A 287 33.52 18.08 -3.64
CA GLN A 287 33.48 17.29 -2.42
C GLN A 287 33.18 15.85 -2.83
N GLU A 288 34.10 14.93 -2.46
CA GLU A 288 33.87 13.50 -2.53
C GLU A 288 32.45 13.20 -2.08
N GLU A 289 31.73 12.39 -2.87
CA GLU A 289 30.42 11.85 -2.50
C GLU A 289 30.56 11.20 -1.11
N SER A 290 30.35 12.01 -0.07
CA SER A 290 30.07 11.49 1.27
C SER A 290 28.94 10.51 1.05
N GLN A 291 29.12 9.25 1.43
CA GLN A 291 28.15 8.19 1.29
C GLN A 291 26.77 8.72 1.75
N VAL A 292 26.02 9.27 0.80
CA VAL A 292 24.66 9.77 1.06
C VAL A 292 23.84 8.50 1.30
N SER A 293 23.71 8.12 2.56
CA SER A 293 22.86 7.00 2.93
C SER A 293 21.42 7.42 2.68
N VAL A 294 20.71 6.62 1.91
CA VAL A 294 19.25 6.74 1.83
C VAL A 294 18.72 6.75 3.26
N THR A 295 18.11 7.86 3.67
CA THR A 295 17.60 8.01 5.04
C THR A 295 16.49 7.00 5.26
N SER A 296 16.81 5.92 5.95
CA SER A 296 15.87 4.91 6.44
C SER A 296 15.84 5.03 7.96
N ALA A 297 14.65 4.93 8.55
CA ALA A 297 14.49 4.82 10.01
C ALA A 297 15.06 3.50 10.51
N ASP A 298 15.09 2.47 9.66
CA ASP A 298 15.61 1.14 9.98
C ASP A 298 17.07 1.02 9.54
N PRO A 299 17.88 0.19 10.25
CA PRO A 299 19.28 -0.06 9.90
C PRO A 299 19.38 -0.69 8.50
N VAL A 300 20.34 -0.19 7.70
CA VAL A 300 20.63 -0.67 6.34
C VAL A 300 21.95 -1.44 6.34
N PHE A 301 21.92 -2.64 5.79
CA PHE A 301 23.06 -3.52 5.68
C PHE A 301 23.43 -3.74 4.22
N GLN A 302 24.71 -3.58 3.89
CA GLN A 302 25.24 -3.96 2.57
C GLN A 302 25.77 -5.38 2.62
N VAL A 303 25.12 -6.28 1.89
CA VAL A 303 25.42 -7.71 1.90
C VAL A 303 25.78 -8.23 0.51
N PRO A 304 26.83 -9.07 0.37
CA PRO A 304 27.16 -9.66 -0.92
C PRO A 304 26.21 -10.79 -1.30
N ILE A 305 25.91 -10.90 -2.58
CA ILE A 305 25.23 -12.06 -3.17
C ILE A 305 26.25 -13.16 -3.37
N SER A 306 26.15 -14.25 -2.61
CA SER A 306 27.07 -15.37 -2.67
C SER A 306 26.71 -16.41 -3.72
N LYS A 307 25.39 -16.52 -4.05
CA LYS A 307 24.89 -17.51 -5.00
C LYS A 307 23.54 -17.10 -5.57
N ALA A 308 23.29 -17.46 -6.81
CA ALA A 308 21.98 -17.42 -7.42
C ALA A 308 21.69 -18.71 -8.19
N VAL A 309 20.43 -19.17 -8.16
CA VAL A 309 19.99 -20.39 -8.85
C VAL A 309 18.63 -20.14 -9.49
N GLN A 310 18.48 -20.53 -10.76
CA GLN A 310 17.18 -20.52 -11.40
C GLN A 310 16.39 -21.77 -11.00
N LEU A 311 15.21 -21.57 -10.41
CA LEU A 311 14.36 -22.66 -9.92
C LEU A 311 13.39 -23.19 -10.98
N THR A 312 13.06 -22.39 -11.98
CA THR A 312 12.18 -22.74 -13.10
C THR A 312 12.98 -23.15 -14.33
N THR A 313 12.36 -23.90 -15.24
CA THR A 313 12.97 -24.22 -16.54
C THR A 313 12.94 -22.99 -17.47
N ASN A 314 13.74 -23.03 -18.54
CA ASN A 314 13.84 -21.90 -19.49
C ASN A 314 12.54 -21.67 -20.30
N ASP A 315 11.70 -22.70 -20.42
CA ASP A 315 10.39 -22.65 -21.10
C ASP A 315 9.22 -22.36 -20.15
N ALA A 316 9.50 -22.06 -18.88
CA ALA A 316 8.51 -21.59 -17.93
C ALA A 316 8.05 -20.15 -18.27
N ILE A 317 6.77 -19.88 -18.02
CA ILE A 317 6.19 -18.55 -18.28
C ILE A 317 6.85 -17.43 -17.45
N LYS A 318 7.33 -17.76 -16.25
CA LYS A 318 8.05 -16.83 -15.37
C LYS A 318 9.38 -17.43 -14.96
N THR A 319 10.42 -16.63 -15.05
CA THR A 319 11.73 -16.98 -14.50
C THR A 319 11.73 -16.72 -13.00
N THR A 320 11.95 -17.75 -12.21
CA THR A 320 12.04 -17.68 -10.73
C THR A 320 13.46 -17.94 -10.30
N LEU A 321 14.02 -17.05 -9.49
CA LEU A 321 15.37 -17.12 -8.97
C LEU A 321 15.36 -17.27 -7.45
N LEU A 322 16.25 -18.14 -6.96
CA LEU A 322 16.67 -18.23 -5.57
C LEU A 322 17.99 -17.50 -5.44
N VAL A 323 18.09 -16.60 -4.48
CA VAL A 323 19.32 -15.84 -4.19
C VAL A 323 19.75 -16.10 -2.75
N GLU A 324 21.04 -16.32 -2.58
CA GLU A 324 21.72 -16.45 -1.29
C GLU A 324 22.55 -15.19 -1.02
N LEU A 325 22.29 -14.57 0.13
CA LEU A 325 23.03 -13.42 0.66
C LEU A 325 23.96 -13.88 1.78
N ASP A 326 25.16 -13.34 1.84
CA ASP A 326 26.10 -13.57 2.92
C ASP A 326 25.94 -12.46 3.98
N ILE A 327 25.35 -12.82 5.11
CA ILE A 327 25.11 -11.93 6.25
C ILE A 327 26.10 -12.16 7.41
N SER A 328 27.08 -13.06 7.23
CA SER A 328 28.01 -13.50 8.29
C SER A 328 28.86 -12.37 8.91
N ASN A 329 29.08 -11.29 8.16
CA ASN A 329 29.87 -10.12 8.61
C ASN A 329 28.98 -8.91 8.96
N THR A 330 27.73 -9.16 9.34
CA THR A 330 26.77 -8.10 9.72
C THR A 330 26.03 -8.50 10.98
N ASP A 331 25.44 -7.52 11.65
CA ASP A 331 24.53 -7.74 12.79
C ASP A 331 23.09 -8.05 12.36
N PHE A 332 22.88 -8.33 11.05
CA PHE A 332 21.56 -8.72 10.54
C PHE A 332 21.19 -10.11 11.05
N SER A 333 20.06 -10.22 11.70
CA SER A 333 19.51 -11.50 12.18
C SER A 333 18.06 -11.63 11.74
N TYR A 334 17.59 -12.86 11.56
CA TYR A 334 16.23 -13.16 11.16
C TYR A 334 15.79 -14.53 11.71
N GLN A 335 14.47 -14.70 11.80
CA GLN A 335 13.81 -15.97 12.06
C GLN A 335 13.07 -16.47 10.80
N PRO A 336 12.85 -17.78 10.64
CA PRO A 336 11.99 -18.30 9.58
C PRO A 336 10.60 -17.66 9.63
N GLY A 337 10.13 -17.14 8.48
CA GLY A 337 8.89 -16.39 8.38
C GLY A 337 9.06 -14.87 8.42
N ASP A 338 10.22 -14.35 8.82
CA ASP A 338 10.53 -12.93 8.67
C ASP A 338 10.58 -12.53 7.20
N ALA A 339 10.33 -11.25 6.99
CA ALA A 339 10.57 -10.57 5.72
C ALA A 339 11.63 -9.48 5.90
N PHE A 340 12.32 -9.15 4.83
CA PHE A 340 13.25 -8.03 4.76
C PHE A 340 12.98 -7.21 3.51
N SER A 341 13.51 -6.00 3.47
CA SER A 341 13.34 -5.11 2.33
C SER A 341 14.65 -4.97 1.55
N VAL A 342 14.56 -5.00 0.23
CA VAL A 342 15.66 -4.69 -0.69
C VAL A 342 15.53 -3.26 -1.18
N ILE A 343 16.58 -2.45 -1.00
CA ILE A 343 16.68 -1.09 -1.51
C ILE A 343 17.26 -1.18 -2.91
N CYS A 344 16.48 -0.83 -3.92
CA CYS A 344 16.85 -0.93 -5.32
C CYS A 344 16.83 0.43 -6.02
N PRO A 345 17.71 0.68 -7.02
CA PRO A 345 17.67 1.89 -7.82
C PRO A 345 16.64 1.78 -8.96
N ASN A 346 16.31 2.93 -9.54
CA ASN A 346 15.73 2.97 -10.88
C ASN A 346 16.76 2.60 -11.94
N SER A 347 16.29 2.25 -13.14
CA SER A 347 17.18 1.94 -14.27
C SER A 347 17.95 3.18 -14.73
N ASP A 348 19.27 3.08 -14.85
CA ASP A 348 20.14 4.18 -15.32
C ASP A 348 19.68 4.70 -16.69
N SER A 349 19.31 3.81 -17.61
CA SER A 349 18.83 4.20 -18.94
C SER A 349 17.53 5.00 -18.90
N GLU A 350 16.61 4.69 -17.98
CA GLU A 350 15.37 5.45 -17.82
C GLU A 350 15.59 6.79 -17.13
N VAL A 351 16.46 6.83 -16.13
CA VAL A 351 16.88 8.09 -15.47
C VAL A 351 17.54 9.01 -16.50
N GLN A 352 18.46 8.50 -17.31
CA GLN A 352 19.10 9.27 -18.37
C GLN A 352 18.10 9.79 -19.41
N SER A 353 17.17 8.93 -19.88
CA SER A 353 16.13 9.33 -20.82
C SER A 353 15.20 10.40 -20.24
N LEU A 354 14.88 10.31 -18.95
CA LEU A 354 14.06 11.31 -18.25
C LEU A 354 14.80 12.64 -18.12
N LEU A 355 16.08 12.63 -17.70
CA LEU A 355 16.89 13.84 -17.60
C LEU A 355 17.07 14.51 -18.96
N GLN A 356 17.30 13.74 -20.02
CA GLN A 356 17.39 14.23 -21.39
C GLN A 356 16.06 14.89 -21.84
N ARG A 357 14.91 14.23 -21.58
CA ARG A 357 13.59 14.77 -21.92
C ARG A 357 13.27 16.08 -21.16
N LEU A 358 13.78 16.21 -19.93
CA LEU A 358 13.64 17.39 -19.09
C LEU A 358 14.69 18.48 -19.40
N GLN A 359 15.64 18.23 -20.32
CA GLN A 359 16.77 19.13 -20.63
C GLN A 359 17.67 19.43 -19.41
N LEU A 360 17.87 18.41 -18.57
CA LEU A 360 18.67 18.49 -17.33
C LEU A 360 19.89 17.57 -17.34
N GLU A 361 20.24 16.98 -18.48
CA GLU A 361 21.36 16.03 -18.62
C GLU A 361 22.70 16.65 -18.22
N ASP A 362 22.94 17.91 -18.62
CA ASP A 362 24.12 18.68 -18.27
C ASP A 362 24.20 19.04 -16.77
N LYS A 363 23.09 18.95 -16.05
CA LYS A 363 22.96 19.26 -14.62
C LYS A 363 22.84 18.04 -13.73
N ARG A 364 23.00 16.83 -14.28
CA ARG A 364 22.79 15.58 -13.52
C ARG A 364 23.64 15.48 -12.25
N GLU A 365 24.86 16.04 -12.25
CA GLU A 365 25.77 16.02 -11.10
C GLU A 365 25.62 17.26 -10.19
N HIS A 366 24.71 18.21 -10.53
CA HIS A 366 24.47 19.36 -9.66
C HIS A 366 23.78 18.94 -8.37
N CYS A 367 24.22 19.53 -7.26
CA CYS A 367 23.57 19.39 -5.97
C CYS A 367 22.21 20.08 -5.97
N VAL A 368 21.22 19.41 -5.42
CA VAL A 368 19.84 19.91 -5.30
C VAL A 368 19.64 20.49 -3.92
N LEU A 369 19.30 21.78 -3.86
CA LEU A 369 18.93 22.49 -2.64
C LEU A 369 17.44 22.79 -2.65
N LEU A 370 16.72 22.22 -1.68
CA LEU A 370 15.29 22.38 -1.52
C LEU A 370 14.96 23.45 -0.46
N LYS A 371 14.00 24.30 -0.77
CA LYS A 371 13.42 25.27 0.17
C LYS A 371 11.90 25.26 0.03
N ILE A 372 11.22 25.62 1.09
CA ILE A 372 9.77 25.86 1.04
C ILE A 372 9.56 27.26 0.47
N LYS A 373 8.64 27.42 -0.49
CA LYS A 373 8.23 28.72 -1.03
C LYS A 373 7.63 29.58 0.08
N ALA A 374 8.09 30.83 0.21
CA ALA A 374 7.61 31.73 1.26
C ALA A 374 6.12 32.11 1.11
N ASP A 375 5.60 32.08 -0.11
CA ASP A 375 4.24 32.43 -0.50
C ASP A 375 3.33 31.21 -0.75
N THR A 376 3.77 30.01 -0.37
CA THR A 376 2.99 28.80 -0.60
C THR A 376 1.64 28.84 0.11
N LYS A 377 0.62 28.38 -0.59
CA LYS A 377 -0.72 28.17 -0.03
C LYS A 377 -0.87 26.84 0.69
N LYS A 378 0.10 25.94 0.55
CA LYS A 378 0.11 24.65 1.24
C LYS A 378 0.42 24.86 2.71
N LYS A 379 -0.59 24.65 3.56
CA LYS A 379 -0.45 24.76 5.01
C LYS A 379 0.34 23.54 5.55
N GLY A 380 1.31 23.78 6.43
CA GLY A 380 2.13 22.71 6.99
C GLY A 380 3.10 22.08 6.01
N ALA A 381 3.49 22.79 4.93
CA ALA A 381 4.46 22.28 3.96
C ALA A 381 5.79 21.94 4.64
N THR A 382 6.27 20.72 4.44
CA THR A 382 7.56 20.22 4.90
C THR A 382 8.42 19.79 3.71
N LEU A 383 9.74 19.81 3.89
CA LEU A 383 10.63 19.28 2.86
C LEU A 383 10.49 17.76 2.77
N PRO A 384 10.58 17.17 1.54
CA PRO A 384 10.55 15.72 1.36
C PRO A 384 11.69 15.04 2.11
N GLN A 385 11.40 14.35 3.21
CA GLN A 385 12.42 13.71 4.06
C GLN A 385 13.20 12.59 3.35
N HIS A 386 12.63 12.02 2.28
CA HIS A 386 13.27 10.96 1.49
C HIS A 386 14.29 11.49 0.49
N ILE A 387 14.44 12.81 0.35
CA ILE A 387 15.46 13.45 -0.48
C ILE A 387 16.52 14.02 0.44
N PRO A 388 17.71 13.41 0.51
CA PRO A 388 18.80 13.92 1.35
C PRO A 388 19.27 15.31 0.90
N ALA A 389 19.64 16.15 1.84
CA ALA A 389 20.15 17.47 1.52
C ALA A 389 21.50 17.38 0.78
N GLY A 390 21.66 18.18 -0.28
CA GLY A 390 22.92 18.31 -1.00
C GLY A 390 23.31 17.11 -1.88
N CYS A 391 22.38 16.19 -2.16
CA CYS A 391 22.62 15.10 -3.11
C CYS A 391 22.46 15.58 -4.57
N SER A 392 23.08 14.85 -5.49
CA SER A 392 23.03 15.17 -6.93
C SER A 392 21.63 14.88 -7.50
N LEU A 393 21.30 15.56 -8.60
CA LEU A 393 20.05 15.31 -9.33
C LEU A 393 19.99 13.86 -9.83
N GLN A 394 21.11 13.31 -10.31
CA GLN A 394 21.24 11.90 -10.69
C GLN A 394 20.87 10.98 -9.51
N PHE A 395 21.40 11.26 -8.31
CA PHE A 395 21.11 10.46 -7.11
C PHE A 395 19.61 10.47 -6.77
N ILE A 396 18.96 11.63 -6.85
CA ILE A 396 17.54 11.76 -6.54
C ILE A 396 16.69 10.89 -7.45
N PHE A 397 16.90 10.97 -8.76
CA PHE A 397 16.12 10.15 -9.71
C PHE A 397 16.50 8.67 -9.68
N THR A 398 17.71 8.33 -9.27
CA THR A 398 18.15 6.92 -9.17
C THR A 398 17.64 6.26 -7.90
N TRP A 399 17.68 6.95 -6.75
CA TRP A 399 17.48 6.30 -5.44
C TRP A 399 16.31 6.82 -4.59
N CYS A 400 15.79 8.02 -4.90
CA CYS A 400 14.82 8.65 -4.01
C CYS A 400 13.38 8.61 -4.55
N LEU A 401 13.18 8.70 -5.86
CA LEU A 401 11.88 8.87 -6.48
C LEU A 401 11.45 7.66 -7.31
N GLU A 402 10.18 7.25 -7.20
CA GLU A 402 9.58 6.21 -8.03
C GLU A 402 9.19 6.78 -9.40
N ILE A 403 10.13 6.80 -10.36
CA ILE A 403 9.89 7.39 -11.70
C ILE A 403 8.94 6.56 -12.56
N ARG A 404 8.69 5.30 -12.19
CA ARG A 404 7.72 4.41 -12.85
C ARG A 404 6.34 4.41 -12.18
N ALA A 405 6.13 5.23 -11.16
CA ALA A 405 4.81 5.39 -10.58
C ALA A 405 3.80 5.85 -11.65
N ILE A 406 2.63 5.24 -11.64
CA ILE A 406 1.52 5.68 -12.49
C ILE A 406 1.08 7.06 -12.03
N PRO A 407 1.10 8.09 -12.90
CA PRO A 407 0.74 9.45 -12.54
C PRO A 407 -0.72 9.55 -12.11
N LYS A 408 -0.96 9.99 -10.89
CA LYS A 408 -2.32 10.22 -10.35
C LYS A 408 -2.98 11.41 -11.04
N LYS A 409 -4.31 11.49 -10.98
CA LYS A 409 -5.09 12.57 -11.62
C LYS A 409 -4.70 13.97 -11.14
N ALA A 410 -4.31 14.13 -9.87
CA ALA A 410 -3.79 15.38 -9.34
C ALA A 410 -2.49 15.80 -10.02
N PHE A 411 -1.58 14.85 -10.27
CA PHE A 411 -0.36 15.13 -11.01
C PHE A 411 -0.63 15.45 -12.48
N LEU A 412 -1.53 14.72 -13.17
CA LEU A 412 -1.96 15.07 -14.52
C LEU A 412 -2.56 16.48 -14.56
N ARG A 413 -3.35 16.85 -13.55
CA ARG A 413 -3.90 18.23 -13.43
C ARG A 413 -2.79 19.27 -13.32
N ALA A 414 -1.75 18.99 -12.56
CA ALA A 414 -0.61 19.91 -12.44
C ALA A 414 0.16 20.05 -13.77
N LEU A 415 0.36 18.95 -14.51
CA LEU A 415 1.01 18.95 -15.84
C LEU A 415 0.26 19.79 -16.89
N VAL A 416 -1.08 19.91 -16.77
CA VAL A 416 -1.90 20.74 -17.67
C VAL A 416 -1.37 22.18 -17.78
N ASP A 417 -0.95 22.77 -16.66
CA ASP A 417 -0.53 24.18 -16.62
C ASP A 417 0.86 24.41 -17.24
N TYR A 418 1.64 23.34 -17.40
CA TYR A 418 2.96 23.34 -18.04
C TYR A 418 2.94 22.76 -19.47
N THR A 419 1.75 22.65 -20.08
CA THR A 419 1.58 22.17 -21.45
C THR A 419 1.15 23.34 -22.33
N SER A 420 1.93 23.65 -23.38
CA SER A 420 1.72 24.80 -24.24
C SER A 420 0.79 24.51 -25.43
N ASP A 421 0.83 23.31 -26.03
CA ASP A 421 -0.07 22.94 -27.11
C ASP A 421 -1.52 22.77 -26.61
N SER A 422 -2.47 23.35 -27.33
CA SER A 422 -3.87 23.38 -26.90
C SER A 422 -4.55 22.00 -26.96
N ALA A 423 -4.18 21.15 -27.92
CA ALA A 423 -4.76 19.80 -28.05
C ALA A 423 -4.20 18.87 -26.97
N GLU A 424 -2.89 18.90 -26.71
CA GLU A 424 -2.25 18.17 -25.65
C GLU A 424 -2.78 18.60 -24.28
N LYS A 425 -2.86 19.90 -24.04
CA LYS A 425 -3.43 20.47 -22.82
C LYS A 425 -4.86 20.01 -22.60
N ARG A 426 -5.66 20.03 -23.66
CA ARG A 426 -7.04 19.57 -23.62
C ARG A 426 -7.12 18.09 -23.26
N ARG A 427 -6.29 17.25 -23.88
CA ARG A 427 -6.27 15.82 -23.60
C ARG A 427 -5.87 15.50 -22.16
N LEU A 428 -4.88 16.17 -21.59
CA LEU A 428 -4.51 16.04 -20.18
C LEU A 428 -5.67 16.46 -19.25
N GLN A 429 -6.43 17.52 -19.59
CA GLN A 429 -7.64 17.89 -18.84
C GLN A 429 -8.71 16.80 -18.88
N GLU A 430 -8.90 16.15 -20.02
CA GLU A 430 -9.84 15.02 -20.15
C GLU A 430 -9.39 13.85 -19.27
N LEU A 431 -8.14 13.43 -19.37
CA LEU A 431 -7.60 12.30 -18.60
C LEU A 431 -7.70 12.52 -17.09
N CYS A 432 -7.48 13.75 -16.60
CA CYS A 432 -7.61 14.02 -15.16
C CYS A 432 -9.05 14.30 -14.70
N SER A 433 -10.01 14.50 -15.61
CA SER A 433 -11.39 14.80 -15.29
C SER A 433 -12.17 13.58 -14.76
N LYS A 434 -13.31 13.85 -14.10
CA LYS A 434 -14.25 12.81 -13.69
C LYS A 434 -14.83 12.08 -14.91
N GLN A 435 -15.16 12.79 -15.97
CA GLN A 435 -15.72 12.25 -17.21
C GLN A 435 -14.73 11.38 -17.98
N GLY A 436 -13.43 11.67 -17.89
CA GLY A 436 -12.36 10.91 -18.52
C GLY A 436 -11.86 9.71 -17.69
N ALA A 437 -12.57 9.28 -16.66
CA ALA A 437 -12.13 8.18 -15.78
C ALA A 437 -11.87 6.87 -16.54
N ALA A 438 -12.70 6.50 -17.51
CA ALA A 438 -12.51 5.30 -18.31
C ALA A 438 -11.24 5.37 -19.19
N ASP A 439 -10.98 6.55 -19.78
CA ASP A 439 -9.78 6.78 -20.59
C ASP A 439 -8.51 6.81 -19.71
N TYR A 440 -8.59 7.40 -18.53
CA TYR A 440 -7.49 7.35 -17.55
C TYR A 440 -7.18 5.89 -17.17
N SER A 441 -8.20 5.10 -16.84
CA SER A 441 -8.01 3.69 -16.52
C SER A 441 -7.37 2.93 -17.67
N ARG A 442 -7.91 3.05 -18.88
CA ARG A 442 -7.44 2.32 -20.06
C ARG A 442 -6.03 2.74 -20.53
N PHE A 443 -5.76 4.05 -20.63
CA PHE A 443 -4.56 4.57 -21.30
C PHE A 443 -3.44 5.01 -20.35
N VAL A 444 -3.72 5.21 -19.07
CA VAL A 444 -2.71 5.59 -18.10
C VAL A 444 -2.45 4.42 -17.14
N ARG A 445 -3.48 3.94 -16.45
CA ARG A 445 -3.33 2.93 -15.40
C ARG A 445 -3.08 1.53 -15.95
N ASP A 446 -4.01 1.01 -16.77
CA ASP A 446 -3.95 -0.36 -17.28
C ASP A 446 -2.83 -0.51 -18.33
N ALA A 447 -2.51 0.60 -19.01
CA ALA A 447 -1.36 0.70 -19.92
C ALA A 447 -0.02 0.83 -19.18
N CYS A 448 0.01 0.92 -17.83
CA CYS A 448 1.19 1.12 -17.01
C CYS A 448 2.04 2.32 -17.47
N ALA A 449 1.39 3.45 -17.81
CA ALA A 449 2.06 4.66 -18.22
C ALA A 449 2.82 5.29 -17.04
N CYS A 450 4.07 5.65 -17.24
CA CYS A 450 4.87 6.40 -16.27
C CYS A 450 5.06 7.86 -16.69
N LEU A 451 5.73 8.66 -15.87
CA LEU A 451 6.02 10.06 -16.20
C LEU A 451 6.72 10.22 -17.56
N LEU A 452 7.74 9.40 -17.84
CA LEU A 452 8.46 9.48 -19.11
C LEU A 452 7.56 9.22 -20.32
N ASP A 453 6.66 8.25 -20.23
CA ASP A 453 5.68 7.96 -21.29
C ASP A 453 4.78 9.15 -21.56
N LEU A 454 4.27 9.80 -20.50
CA LEU A 454 3.46 10.99 -20.64
C LEU A 454 4.23 12.15 -21.27
N LEU A 455 5.46 12.41 -20.83
CA LEU A 455 6.26 13.47 -21.39
C LEU A 455 6.66 13.22 -22.87
N LEU A 456 6.79 11.96 -23.27
CA LEU A 456 7.02 11.59 -24.67
C LEU A 456 5.73 11.70 -25.50
N ALA A 457 4.56 11.35 -24.93
CA ALA A 457 3.26 11.46 -25.59
C ALA A 457 2.79 12.92 -25.71
N PHE A 458 3.20 13.79 -24.80
CA PHE A 458 2.85 15.21 -24.74
C PHE A 458 4.13 16.07 -24.81
N PRO A 459 4.75 16.22 -25.99
CA PRO A 459 6.05 16.89 -26.13
C PRO A 459 6.04 18.37 -25.74
N SER A 460 4.91 19.06 -25.79
CA SER A 460 4.79 20.45 -25.35
C SER A 460 4.72 20.60 -23.84
N CYS A 461 4.58 19.50 -23.09
CA CYS A 461 4.56 19.50 -21.64
C CYS A 461 5.98 19.62 -21.09
N GLN A 462 6.29 20.71 -20.38
CA GLN A 462 7.60 21.00 -19.81
C GLN A 462 7.48 21.40 -18.32
N PRO A 463 7.28 20.41 -17.42
CA PRO A 463 7.13 20.69 -16.01
C PRO A 463 8.47 21.11 -15.38
N PRO A 464 8.46 22.04 -14.41
CA PRO A 464 9.65 22.39 -13.65
C PRO A 464 10.07 21.24 -12.72
N LEU A 465 11.36 21.18 -12.38
CA LEU A 465 11.88 20.15 -11.47
C LEU A 465 11.15 20.15 -10.10
N SER A 466 10.78 21.31 -9.58
CA SER A 466 10.03 21.43 -8.32
C SER A 466 8.73 20.62 -8.34
N LEU A 467 7.97 20.69 -9.44
CA LEU A 467 6.72 19.96 -9.59
C LEU A 467 6.95 18.43 -9.55
N LEU A 468 8.03 17.95 -10.19
CA LEU A 468 8.37 16.53 -10.19
C LEU A 468 8.74 16.03 -8.80
N LEU A 469 9.51 16.82 -8.04
CA LEU A 469 9.90 16.49 -6.66
C LEU A 469 8.72 16.56 -5.68
N GLU A 470 7.67 17.34 -6.00
CA GLU A 470 6.44 17.41 -5.21
C GLU A 470 5.49 16.23 -5.45
N HIS A 471 5.46 15.68 -6.67
CA HIS A 471 4.43 14.73 -7.08
C HIS A 471 4.93 13.29 -7.28
N LEU A 472 6.21 13.08 -7.57
CA LEU A 472 6.75 11.72 -7.66
C LEU A 472 6.87 11.13 -6.25
N PRO A 473 6.30 9.95 -6.01
CA PRO A 473 6.39 9.33 -4.69
C PRO A 473 7.81 8.83 -4.39
N LYS A 474 8.08 8.59 -3.12
CA LYS A 474 9.32 7.95 -2.67
C LYS A 474 9.50 6.60 -3.34
N LEU A 475 10.71 6.31 -3.82
CA LEU A 475 11.10 4.97 -4.26
C LEU A 475 11.09 4.02 -3.05
N GLN A 476 10.14 3.09 -3.04
CA GLN A 476 9.94 2.19 -1.91
C GLN A 476 10.90 1.00 -1.95
N PRO A 477 11.49 0.58 -0.82
CA PRO A 477 12.14 -0.73 -0.73
C PRO A 477 11.13 -1.86 -1.01
N ARG A 478 11.59 -2.94 -1.65
CA ARG A 478 10.73 -4.09 -2.00
C ARG A 478 10.87 -5.20 -0.97
N PRO A 479 9.76 -5.65 -0.35
CA PRO A 479 9.79 -6.72 0.65
C PRO A 479 9.94 -8.10 0.01
N TYR A 480 10.69 -8.97 0.68
CA TYR A 480 10.85 -10.38 0.34
C TYR A 480 10.82 -11.22 1.60
N SER A 481 10.12 -12.35 1.56
CA SER A 481 10.08 -13.31 2.66
C SER A 481 11.38 -14.12 2.70
N CYS A 482 11.92 -14.36 3.90
CA CYS A 482 13.09 -15.21 4.10
C CYS A 482 12.77 -16.66 3.75
N ALA A 483 13.52 -17.23 2.81
CA ALA A 483 13.33 -18.60 2.30
C ALA A 483 14.36 -19.59 2.91
N SER A 484 14.90 -19.28 4.08
CA SER A 484 15.88 -20.12 4.77
C SER A 484 15.71 -20.05 6.28
N SER A 485 16.36 -21.00 6.98
CA SER A 485 16.54 -20.96 8.43
C SER A 485 18.01 -20.66 8.76
N SER A 486 18.24 -19.74 9.70
CA SER A 486 19.59 -19.44 10.21
C SER A 486 20.23 -20.63 10.95
N LEU A 487 19.43 -21.57 11.49
CA LEU A 487 19.93 -22.81 12.06
C LEU A 487 20.45 -23.78 11.00
N PHE A 488 19.82 -23.79 9.82
CA PHE A 488 20.21 -24.67 8.71
C PHE A 488 21.35 -24.05 7.87
N HIS A 489 21.31 -22.74 7.66
CA HIS A 489 22.29 -21.97 6.90
C HIS A 489 22.89 -20.83 7.76
N PRO A 490 23.81 -21.13 8.71
CA PRO A 490 24.40 -20.09 9.54
C PRO A 490 25.10 -18.99 8.70
N GLY A 491 24.83 -17.73 9.01
CA GLY A 491 25.41 -16.58 8.31
C GLY A 491 24.90 -16.36 6.88
N LYS A 492 23.83 -17.06 6.46
CA LYS A 492 23.23 -16.92 5.13
C LYS A 492 21.75 -16.59 5.22
N LEU A 493 21.27 -15.84 4.24
CA LEU A 493 19.86 -15.51 4.04
C LEU A 493 19.48 -15.85 2.60
N HIS A 494 18.43 -16.65 2.42
CA HIS A 494 17.89 -16.97 1.10
C HIS A 494 16.56 -16.24 0.88
N PHE A 495 16.32 -15.84 -0.37
CA PHE A 495 15.01 -15.36 -0.79
C PHE A 495 14.72 -15.76 -2.24
N VAL A 496 13.44 -15.72 -2.60
CA VAL A 496 12.95 -16.13 -3.92
C VAL A 496 12.18 -14.99 -4.55
N PHE A 497 12.41 -14.76 -5.84
CA PHE A 497 11.61 -13.80 -6.59
C PHE A 497 11.36 -14.26 -8.02
N ASN A 498 10.24 -13.81 -8.59
CA ASN A 498 9.98 -13.91 -10.01
C ASN A 498 10.51 -12.64 -10.71
N ILE A 499 11.14 -12.80 -11.86
CA ILE A 499 11.36 -11.65 -12.73
C ILE A 499 9.98 -11.19 -13.23
N VAL A 500 9.58 -10.00 -12.79
CA VAL A 500 8.33 -9.38 -13.25
C VAL A 500 8.57 -8.78 -14.63
N GLU A 501 7.77 -9.19 -15.60
CA GLU A 501 7.76 -8.63 -16.94
C GLU A 501 6.32 -8.26 -17.29
N PHE A 502 6.13 -7.08 -17.85
CA PHE A 502 4.83 -6.57 -18.26
C PHE A 502 4.95 -5.72 -19.52
N LEU A 503 3.89 -5.74 -20.32
CA LEU A 503 3.79 -4.94 -21.53
C LEU A 503 3.25 -3.55 -21.16
N SER A 504 4.04 -2.51 -21.41
CA SER A 504 3.55 -1.13 -21.37
C SER A 504 3.03 -0.77 -22.76
N THR A 505 1.78 -0.33 -22.83
CA THR A 505 1.09 0.01 -24.08
C THR A 505 0.77 1.50 -24.19
N ALA A 506 1.39 2.31 -23.33
CA ALA A 506 1.06 3.73 -23.21
C ALA A 506 1.38 4.54 -24.48
N THR A 507 2.55 4.32 -25.09
CA THR A 507 2.98 5.01 -26.31
C THR A 507 3.29 4.03 -27.45
N THR A 508 4.16 3.09 -27.17
CA THR A 508 4.52 1.95 -28.03
C THR A 508 4.54 0.71 -27.17
N GLU A 509 4.27 -0.45 -27.74
CA GLU A 509 4.37 -1.71 -26.99
C GLU A 509 5.83 -1.96 -26.58
N VAL A 510 6.14 -1.81 -25.31
CA VAL A 510 7.46 -2.04 -24.73
C VAL A 510 7.38 -3.04 -23.60
N LEU A 511 8.12 -4.14 -23.73
CA LEU A 511 8.26 -5.11 -22.64
C LEU A 511 9.17 -4.50 -21.56
N ARG A 512 8.62 -4.25 -20.38
CA ARG A 512 9.34 -3.72 -19.22
C ARG A 512 9.52 -4.80 -18.15
N LYS A 513 10.65 -4.71 -17.45
CA LYS A 513 10.89 -5.51 -16.24
C LYS A 513 10.55 -4.70 -14.99
N GLY A 514 10.14 -5.35 -13.93
CA GLY A 514 9.93 -4.71 -12.62
C GLY A 514 11.20 -4.00 -12.14
N VAL A 515 11.06 -2.85 -11.49
CA VAL A 515 12.20 -2.01 -11.05
C VAL A 515 13.21 -2.85 -10.24
N CYS A 516 12.78 -3.46 -9.15
CA CYS A 516 13.66 -4.27 -8.30
C CYS A 516 14.02 -5.62 -8.94
N THR A 517 13.04 -6.36 -9.44
CA THR A 517 13.27 -7.71 -9.97
C THR A 517 14.09 -7.70 -11.27
N GLY A 518 13.92 -6.68 -12.11
CA GLY A 518 14.74 -6.48 -13.30
C GLY A 518 16.19 -6.12 -12.95
N TRP A 519 16.38 -5.21 -11.99
CA TRP A 519 17.70 -4.86 -11.47
C TRP A 519 18.39 -6.05 -10.80
N LEU A 520 17.69 -6.79 -9.91
CA LEU A 520 18.23 -8.00 -9.29
C LEU A 520 18.63 -9.04 -10.33
N ALA A 521 17.83 -9.25 -11.37
CA ALA A 521 18.14 -10.20 -12.44
C ALA A 521 19.44 -9.85 -13.18
N LEU A 522 19.67 -8.56 -13.46
CA LEU A 522 20.94 -8.09 -14.05
C LEU A 522 22.12 -8.30 -13.09
N LEU A 523 21.92 -7.96 -11.82
CA LEU A 523 22.96 -8.04 -10.80
C LEU A 523 23.42 -9.49 -10.54
N VAL A 524 22.48 -10.43 -10.48
CA VAL A 524 22.77 -11.85 -10.23
C VAL A 524 23.27 -12.60 -11.46
N ALA A 525 23.19 -12.03 -12.66
CA ALA A 525 23.62 -12.70 -13.89
C ALA A 525 25.08 -13.17 -13.83
N SER A 526 25.96 -12.43 -13.13
CA SER A 526 27.36 -12.78 -12.94
C SER A 526 27.62 -13.93 -11.97
N VAL A 527 26.67 -14.23 -11.08
CA VAL A 527 26.77 -15.27 -10.04
C VAL A 527 25.77 -16.40 -10.28
N LEU A 528 24.94 -16.31 -11.33
CA LEU A 528 23.98 -17.34 -11.70
C LEU A 528 24.72 -18.58 -12.14
N GLN A 529 24.61 -19.67 -11.38
CA GLN A 529 25.23 -20.93 -11.74
C GLN A 529 24.52 -21.51 -12.98
N PRO A 530 25.25 -21.77 -14.09
CA PRO A 530 24.66 -22.50 -15.21
C PRO A 530 24.29 -23.91 -14.73
N ASN A 531 23.11 -24.38 -15.09
CA ASN A 531 22.73 -25.77 -14.88
C ASN A 531 23.83 -26.70 -15.45
N ILE A 532 24.61 -27.29 -14.56
CA ILE A 532 25.47 -28.48 -14.71
C ILE A 532 25.93 -28.78 -16.16
N HIS A 533 27.11 -28.33 -16.55
CA HIS A 533 28.10 -28.86 -17.50
C HIS A 533 28.88 -27.72 -18.18
N ALA A 534 29.63 -26.94 -17.42
CA ALA A 534 30.78 -26.22 -17.99
C ALA A 534 31.96 -26.28 -17.02
N SER A 535 33.04 -26.84 -17.52
CA SER A 535 34.32 -26.99 -16.86
C SER A 535 34.88 -25.61 -16.41
N HIS A 536 35.33 -25.59 -15.17
CA HIS A 536 36.12 -24.49 -14.61
C HIS A 536 37.36 -24.23 -15.46
N GLU A 537 37.47 -23.05 -16.02
CA GLU A 537 38.75 -22.39 -16.27
C GLU A 537 38.62 -20.88 -16.05
N ASP A 538 39.39 -20.40 -15.09
CA ASP A 538 39.96 -19.07 -14.87
C ASP A 538 39.06 -17.84 -15.22
N SER A 539 38.19 -17.44 -14.31
CA SER A 539 37.71 -16.05 -14.24
C SER A 539 38.29 -15.40 -12.98
N GLY A 540 39.12 -14.41 -13.19
CA GLY A 540 39.66 -13.56 -12.13
C GLY A 540 38.55 -13.14 -11.17
N LYS A 541 38.84 -13.09 -9.84
CA LYS A 541 37.94 -12.77 -8.75
C LYS A 541 37.16 -11.46 -9.00
N ALA A 542 36.10 -11.54 -9.77
CA ALA A 542 35.13 -10.44 -9.81
C ALA A 542 34.52 -10.31 -8.39
N LEU A 543 34.57 -9.12 -7.84
CA LEU A 543 34.02 -8.84 -6.52
C LEU A 543 32.51 -9.20 -6.53
N ALA A 544 32.07 -10.04 -5.59
CA ALA A 544 30.67 -10.42 -5.52
C ALA A 544 29.75 -9.19 -5.45
N PRO A 545 28.68 -9.13 -6.26
CA PRO A 545 27.76 -7.98 -6.24
C PRO A 545 27.12 -7.84 -4.86
N LYS A 546 26.94 -6.60 -4.41
CA LYS A 546 26.33 -6.29 -3.11
C LYS A 546 24.97 -5.65 -3.30
N ILE A 547 24.06 -5.91 -2.36
CA ILE A 547 22.77 -5.24 -2.26
C ILE A 547 22.58 -4.65 -0.87
N SER A 548 21.76 -3.59 -0.78
CA SER A 548 21.37 -2.99 0.48
C SER A 548 20.04 -3.60 0.94
N ILE A 549 20.01 -4.10 2.17
CA ILE A 549 18.81 -4.69 2.79
C ILE A 549 18.51 -4.01 4.13
N SER A 550 17.24 -4.03 4.54
CA SER A 550 16.80 -3.61 5.87
C SER A 550 15.81 -4.63 6.45
N PRO A 551 15.82 -4.87 7.78
CA PRO A 551 14.85 -5.74 8.43
C PRO A 551 13.45 -5.15 8.36
N ARG A 552 12.41 -6.00 8.41
CA ARG A 552 11.02 -5.60 8.63
C ARG A 552 10.59 -6.06 10.01
N THR A 553 10.44 -5.12 10.94
CA THR A 553 10.25 -5.37 12.38
C THR A 553 8.82 -5.75 12.79
N THR A 554 7.85 -5.79 11.88
CA THR A 554 6.41 -5.94 12.20
C THR A 554 5.80 -7.27 11.75
N ASN A 555 6.60 -8.31 11.57
CA ASN A 555 6.09 -9.59 11.10
C ASN A 555 5.77 -10.54 12.28
N SER A 556 4.53 -11.02 12.37
CA SER A 556 4.11 -12.08 13.29
C SER A 556 4.02 -13.46 12.63
N PHE A 557 4.54 -13.60 11.42
CA PHE A 557 4.43 -14.82 10.61
C PHE A 557 5.52 -15.85 11.01
N HIS A 558 5.49 -16.29 12.28
CA HIS A 558 6.48 -17.22 12.84
C HIS A 558 5.85 -18.55 13.21
N LEU A 559 6.69 -19.61 13.27
CA LEU A 559 6.30 -20.88 13.84
C LEU A 559 5.87 -20.72 15.31
N PRO A 560 4.95 -21.57 15.82
CA PRO A 560 4.64 -21.59 17.25
C PRO A 560 5.85 -22.03 18.06
N ASP A 561 6.00 -21.49 19.28
CA ASP A 561 7.09 -21.84 20.21
C ASP A 561 7.06 -23.32 20.58
N ASP A 562 5.87 -23.92 20.70
CA ASP A 562 5.69 -25.34 20.92
C ASP A 562 5.73 -26.10 19.59
N PRO A 563 6.79 -26.89 19.33
CA PRO A 563 6.94 -27.62 18.08
C PRO A 563 5.94 -28.78 17.92
N SER A 564 5.20 -29.15 18.96
CA SER A 564 4.16 -30.21 18.92
C SER A 564 2.85 -29.74 18.28
N ILE A 565 2.68 -28.41 18.11
CA ILE A 565 1.50 -27.84 17.46
C ILE A 565 1.53 -28.16 15.96
N PRO A 566 0.47 -28.75 15.39
CA PRO A 566 0.38 -29.00 13.97
C PRO A 566 0.21 -27.72 13.17
N ILE A 567 0.80 -27.66 11.98
CA ILE A 567 0.73 -26.49 11.10
C ILE A 567 0.26 -26.83 9.69
N ILE A 568 -0.50 -25.93 9.10
CA ILE A 568 -0.94 -25.94 7.70
C ILE A 568 -0.30 -24.76 6.99
N MET A 569 0.39 -25.03 5.89
CA MET A 569 1.07 -24.06 5.05
C MET A 569 0.40 -24.03 3.67
N VAL A 570 0.03 -22.84 3.20
CA VAL A 570 -0.59 -22.63 1.88
C VAL A 570 0.24 -21.62 1.12
N GLY A 571 0.94 -22.06 0.06
CA GLY A 571 1.87 -21.18 -0.65
C GLY A 571 2.10 -21.58 -2.10
N PRO A 572 1.24 -21.15 -3.03
CA PRO A 572 1.45 -21.38 -4.46
C PRO A 572 2.56 -20.49 -5.03
N GLY A 573 3.31 -21.02 -6.01
CA GLY A 573 4.39 -20.31 -6.66
C GLY A 573 5.48 -19.87 -5.67
N THR A 574 5.86 -18.58 -5.73
CA THR A 574 6.86 -18.01 -4.81
C THR A 574 6.37 -17.88 -3.36
N GLY A 575 5.07 -18.04 -3.11
CA GLY A 575 4.51 -18.12 -1.75
C GLY A 575 5.04 -19.31 -0.92
N ILE A 576 5.74 -20.25 -1.54
CA ILE A 576 6.43 -21.35 -0.83
C ILE A 576 7.65 -20.87 -0.03
N ALA A 577 8.20 -19.68 -0.34
CA ALA A 577 9.48 -19.20 0.17
C ALA A 577 9.61 -19.30 1.71
N PRO A 578 8.73 -18.72 2.55
CA PRO A 578 8.87 -18.81 4.00
C PRO A 578 8.73 -20.25 4.52
N PHE A 579 7.98 -21.10 3.82
CA PHE A 579 7.77 -22.49 4.22
C PHE A 579 8.99 -23.37 4.03
N ILE A 580 9.86 -23.05 3.08
CA ILE A 580 11.18 -23.69 2.97
C ILE A 580 12.00 -23.38 4.24
N GLY A 581 11.99 -22.13 4.69
CA GLY A 581 12.62 -21.76 5.97
C GLY A 581 12.03 -22.52 7.17
N PHE A 582 10.69 -22.66 7.23
CA PHE A 582 10.02 -23.44 8.27
C PHE A 582 10.43 -24.91 8.28
N LEU A 583 10.48 -25.54 7.11
CA LEU A 583 10.86 -26.95 6.97
C LEU A 583 12.32 -27.18 7.33
N GLN A 584 13.24 -26.33 6.89
CA GLN A 584 14.65 -26.37 7.28
C GLN A 584 14.84 -26.17 8.79
N HIS A 585 14.08 -25.26 9.38
CA HIS A 585 14.12 -25.03 10.82
C HIS A 585 13.65 -26.26 11.60
N ARG A 586 12.52 -26.85 11.18
CA ARG A 586 11.96 -28.06 11.76
C ARG A 586 12.96 -29.26 11.67
N GLU A 587 13.63 -29.42 10.52
CA GLU A 587 14.63 -30.46 10.33
C GLU A 587 15.76 -30.33 11.36
N LYS A 588 16.30 -29.12 11.58
CA LYS A 588 17.34 -28.89 12.57
C LYS A 588 16.87 -29.07 14.01
N LEU A 589 15.63 -28.71 14.32
CA LEU A 589 15.07 -29.00 15.64
C LEU A 589 14.90 -30.48 15.89
N GLN A 590 14.48 -31.27 14.89
CA GLN A 590 14.39 -32.73 15.00
C GLN A 590 15.76 -33.39 15.15
N GLU A 591 16.79 -32.91 14.45
CA GLU A 591 18.17 -33.35 14.64
C GLU A 591 18.71 -33.09 16.06
N GLN A 592 18.36 -31.91 16.63
CA GLN A 592 18.79 -31.50 17.98
C GLN A 592 18.01 -32.25 19.08
N HIS A 593 16.75 -32.60 18.81
CA HIS A 593 15.84 -33.25 19.75
C HIS A 593 15.18 -34.50 19.13
N PRO A 594 15.95 -35.59 18.94
CA PRO A 594 15.43 -36.81 18.26
C PRO A 594 14.21 -37.45 18.94
N ASP A 595 14.11 -37.29 20.26
CA ASP A 595 12.98 -37.80 21.07
C ASP A 595 11.88 -36.76 21.27
N GLY A 596 11.97 -35.60 20.61
CA GLY A 596 11.01 -34.52 20.71
C GLY A 596 9.66 -34.86 20.09
N ASN A 597 8.58 -34.35 20.68
CA ASN A 597 7.26 -34.45 20.08
C ASN A 597 7.07 -33.33 19.06
N PHE A 598 6.80 -33.68 17.79
CA PHE A 598 6.65 -32.74 16.69
C PHE A 598 5.28 -32.90 16.03
N GLY A 599 4.52 -31.77 15.95
CA GLY A 599 3.23 -31.74 15.29
C GLY A 599 3.32 -31.91 13.77
N ALA A 600 2.22 -32.36 13.18
CA ALA A 600 2.13 -32.59 11.75
C ALA A 600 2.34 -31.28 10.95
N MET A 601 3.09 -31.35 9.86
CA MET A 601 3.28 -30.25 8.91
C MET A 601 2.61 -30.59 7.58
N TRP A 602 1.60 -29.80 7.22
CA TRP A 602 0.87 -29.89 5.95
C TRP A 602 1.29 -28.76 5.02
N LEU A 603 1.57 -29.09 3.76
CA LEU A 603 1.84 -28.06 2.73
C LEU A 603 0.90 -28.27 1.54
N PHE A 604 0.13 -27.22 1.25
CA PHE A 604 -0.66 -27.04 0.03
C PHE A 604 0.14 -26.14 -0.92
N PHE A 605 0.76 -26.75 -1.92
CA PHE A 605 1.56 -26.07 -2.93
C PHE A 605 0.86 -26.07 -4.27
N GLY A 606 0.96 -24.99 -5.04
CA GLY A 606 0.39 -24.88 -6.38
C GLY A 606 1.37 -24.28 -7.37
N CYS A 607 1.41 -24.82 -8.59
CA CYS A 607 2.13 -24.24 -9.70
C CYS A 607 1.36 -24.47 -11.02
N ARG A 608 1.87 -23.95 -12.14
CA ARG A 608 1.20 -24.13 -13.44
C ARG A 608 1.44 -25.49 -14.03
N HIS A 609 2.71 -25.91 -14.07
CA HIS A 609 3.16 -27.12 -14.72
C HIS A 609 4.11 -27.91 -13.82
N LYS A 610 3.89 -29.21 -13.72
CA LYS A 610 4.71 -30.15 -12.92
C LYS A 610 6.20 -30.13 -13.30
N ASP A 611 6.51 -29.98 -14.57
CA ASP A 611 7.88 -30.13 -15.06
C ASP A 611 8.57 -28.79 -15.40
N ARG A 612 7.88 -27.63 -15.22
CA ARG A 612 8.45 -26.30 -15.55
C ARG A 612 8.65 -25.39 -14.35
N ASP A 613 7.67 -25.31 -13.48
CA ASP A 613 7.63 -24.34 -12.38
C ASP A 613 7.27 -24.93 -11.01
N TYR A 614 7.54 -26.25 -10.83
CA TYR A 614 7.45 -26.91 -9.54
C TYR A 614 8.70 -26.57 -8.70
N LEU A 615 8.63 -25.47 -7.94
CA LEU A 615 9.74 -24.97 -7.13
C LEU A 615 10.09 -25.93 -5.99
N PHE A 616 11.37 -26.04 -5.67
CA PHE A 616 11.90 -26.86 -4.56
C PHE A 616 11.46 -28.32 -4.56
N ARG A 617 11.18 -28.89 -5.73
CA ARG A 617 10.67 -30.30 -5.85
C ARG A 617 11.56 -31.32 -5.19
N LYS A 618 12.89 -31.16 -5.24
CA LYS A 618 13.86 -32.06 -4.64
C LYS A 618 13.86 -31.96 -3.12
N GLU A 619 13.88 -30.75 -2.61
CA GLU A 619 13.87 -30.39 -1.19
C GLU A 619 12.56 -30.87 -0.53
N LEU A 620 11.42 -30.63 -1.15
CA LEU A 620 10.12 -31.08 -0.66
C LEU A 620 10.01 -32.59 -0.58
N ARG A 621 10.58 -33.35 -1.56
CA ARG A 621 10.67 -34.82 -1.51
C ARG A 621 11.59 -35.29 -0.39
N HIS A 622 12.69 -34.57 -0.15
CA HIS A 622 13.59 -34.83 0.96
C HIS A 622 12.85 -34.67 2.30
N PHE A 623 12.20 -33.56 2.55
CA PHE A 623 11.46 -33.30 3.78
C PHE A 623 10.33 -34.33 3.99
N LEU A 624 9.63 -34.73 2.93
CA LEU A 624 8.57 -35.72 3.00
C LEU A 624 9.15 -37.13 3.35
N LYS A 625 10.26 -37.48 2.71
CA LYS A 625 10.94 -38.79 2.95
C LYS A 625 11.45 -38.94 4.39
N HIS A 626 11.92 -37.85 4.99
CA HIS A 626 12.49 -37.85 6.34
C HIS A 626 11.44 -37.49 7.43
N GLY A 627 10.16 -37.33 7.05
CA GLY A 627 9.08 -37.08 7.99
C GLY A 627 9.04 -35.67 8.60
N ILE A 628 9.86 -34.74 8.09
CA ILE A 628 9.81 -33.33 8.47
C ILE A 628 8.49 -32.71 7.96
N LEU A 629 8.21 -32.90 6.69
CA LEU A 629 6.92 -32.59 6.07
C LEU A 629 6.06 -33.88 6.11
N THR A 630 4.91 -33.83 6.77
CA THR A 630 4.07 -35.04 6.92
C THR A 630 3.11 -35.21 5.74
N HIS A 631 2.61 -34.10 5.17
CA HIS A 631 1.64 -34.13 4.08
C HIS A 631 1.98 -33.07 3.05
N LEU A 632 2.11 -33.48 1.79
CA LEU A 632 2.32 -32.59 0.65
C LEU A 632 1.17 -32.77 -0.33
N LYS A 633 0.42 -31.68 -0.57
CA LYS A 633 -0.67 -31.62 -1.53
C LYS A 633 -0.32 -30.62 -2.63
N VAL A 634 -0.23 -31.11 -3.86
CA VAL A 634 0.23 -30.29 -5.00
C VAL A 634 -0.88 -30.14 -6.02
N SER A 635 -1.07 -28.91 -6.49
CA SER A 635 -2.04 -28.56 -7.55
C SER A 635 -1.29 -28.07 -8.79
N PHE A 636 -1.75 -28.50 -9.98
CA PHE A 636 -1.19 -28.08 -11.27
C PHE A 636 -2.29 -27.39 -12.09
N SER A 637 -2.22 -26.07 -12.21
CA SER A 637 -3.34 -25.29 -12.76
C SER A 637 -3.46 -25.37 -14.28
N ARG A 638 -2.42 -25.85 -15.00
CA ARG A 638 -2.38 -25.88 -16.47
C ARG A 638 -1.97 -27.24 -17.06
N ASP A 639 -1.76 -28.25 -16.23
CA ASP A 639 -1.56 -29.61 -16.72
C ASP A 639 -2.91 -30.26 -17.01
N ALA A 640 -2.99 -31.01 -18.09
CA ALA A 640 -4.18 -31.78 -18.44
C ALA A 640 -4.31 -32.99 -17.45
N PRO A 641 -5.54 -33.37 -17.05
CA PRO A 641 -5.74 -34.59 -16.29
C PRO A 641 -5.28 -35.80 -17.08
N VAL A 642 -4.53 -36.70 -16.42
CA VAL A 642 -4.06 -37.93 -17.05
C VAL A 642 -5.04 -39.04 -16.68
N GLY A 643 -5.88 -39.46 -17.65
CA GLY A 643 -6.83 -40.57 -17.49
C GLY A 643 -8.26 -40.14 -17.13
N GLU A 644 -9.16 -41.14 -17.00
CA GLU A 644 -10.59 -40.97 -16.65
C GLU A 644 -10.84 -40.81 -15.14
N GLU A 645 -9.81 -40.56 -14.33
CA GLU A 645 -9.96 -40.29 -12.89
C GLU A 645 -10.49 -38.90 -12.64
N GLU A 646 -11.20 -38.71 -11.51
CA GLU A 646 -11.77 -37.41 -11.06
C GLU A 646 -10.79 -36.26 -11.31
N ALA A 647 -11.27 -35.16 -11.85
CA ALA A 647 -10.45 -34.01 -12.22
C ALA A 647 -9.58 -33.57 -11.02
N PRO A 648 -8.25 -33.58 -11.16
CA PRO A 648 -7.36 -33.25 -10.05
C PRO A 648 -7.62 -31.82 -9.58
N ALA A 649 -7.46 -31.57 -8.29
CA ALA A 649 -7.55 -30.22 -7.71
C ALA A 649 -6.65 -29.25 -8.48
N LYS A 650 -7.26 -28.30 -9.17
CA LYS A 650 -6.58 -27.37 -10.08
C LYS A 650 -5.82 -26.28 -9.32
N TYR A 651 -6.37 -25.83 -8.21
CA TYR A 651 -5.82 -24.77 -7.37
C TYR A 651 -5.65 -25.25 -5.92
N VAL A 652 -4.89 -24.50 -5.13
CA VAL A 652 -4.62 -24.85 -3.72
C VAL A 652 -5.91 -24.86 -2.89
N GLN A 653 -6.86 -23.94 -3.12
CA GLN A 653 -8.14 -23.90 -2.43
C GLN A 653 -8.99 -25.16 -2.71
N ASP A 654 -8.93 -25.72 -3.92
CA ASP A 654 -9.63 -26.96 -4.26
C ASP A 654 -9.06 -28.12 -3.43
N ASN A 655 -7.72 -28.19 -3.36
CA ASN A 655 -7.02 -29.20 -2.56
C ASN A 655 -7.31 -29.06 -1.06
N ILE A 656 -7.40 -27.84 -0.54
CA ILE A 656 -7.78 -27.58 0.85
C ILE A 656 -9.20 -28.09 1.11
N GLN A 657 -10.14 -27.85 0.19
CA GLN A 657 -11.52 -28.33 0.30
C GLN A 657 -11.63 -29.86 0.29
N LEU A 658 -10.85 -30.54 -0.58
CA LEU A 658 -10.77 -32.01 -0.61
C LEU A 658 -10.31 -32.61 0.73
N HIS A 659 -9.50 -31.88 1.48
CA HIS A 659 -9.00 -32.30 2.80
C HIS A 659 -9.68 -31.52 3.95
N GLY A 660 -10.89 -31.02 3.72
CA GLY A 660 -11.59 -30.11 4.64
C GLY A 660 -11.77 -30.68 6.05
N GLN A 661 -12.11 -31.96 6.18
CA GLN A 661 -12.25 -32.62 7.48
C GLN A 661 -10.95 -32.57 8.30
N GLN A 662 -9.80 -32.89 7.69
CA GLN A 662 -8.49 -32.84 8.35
C GLN A 662 -8.10 -31.42 8.71
N VAL A 663 -8.33 -30.45 7.78
CA VAL A 663 -8.07 -29.04 8.00
C VAL A 663 -8.91 -28.50 9.17
N ALA A 664 -10.21 -28.79 9.21
CA ALA A 664 -11.09 -28.39 10.31
C ALA A 664 -10.63 -29.02 11.65
N ARG A 665 -10.28 -30.31 11.66
CA ARG A 665 -9.78 -31.00 12.85
C ARG A 665 -8.52 -30.34 13.40
N ILE A 666 -7.53 -30.08 12.55
CA ILE A 666 -6.27 -29.41 12.94
C ILE A 666 -6.55 -28.04 13.54
N LEU A 667 -7.37 -27.22 12.89
CA LEU A 667 -7.61 -25.84 13.32
C LEU A 667 -8.51 -25.74 14.57
N LEU A 668 -9.51 -26.61 14.71
CA LEU A 668 -10.56 -26.46 15.74
C LEU A 668 -10.38 -27.40 16.92
N GLN A 669 -9.72 -28.57 16.75
CA GLN A 669 -9.58 -29.60 17.79
C GLN A 669 -8.14 -29.77 18.27
N GLU A 670 -7.12 -29.58 17.39
CA GLU A 670 -5.72 -29.79 17.70
C GLU A 670 -4.94 -28.49 17.96
N ASN A 671 -5.64 -27.37 18.11
CA ASN A 671 -5.05 -26.03 18.30
C ASN A 671 -4.02 -25.66 17.23
N GLY A 672 -4.16 -26.18 16.01
CA GLY A 672 -3.22 -25.99 14.91
C GLY A 672 -3.22 -24.58 14.34
N HIS A 673 -2.11 -24.23 13.68
CA HIS A 673 -1.92 -22.96 13.01
C HIS A 673 -2.02 -23.10 11.48
N ILE A 674 -2.51 -22.07 10.81
CA ILE A 674 -2.52 -21.98 9.35
C ILE A 674 -1.80 -20.73 8.88
N TYR A 675 -0.92 -20.92 7.90
CA TYR A 675 -0.09 -19.90 7.29
C TYR A 675 -0.42 -19.81 5.80
N VAL A 676 -0.73 -18.61 5.31
CA VAL A 676 -1.04 -18.36 3.89
C VAL A 676 -0.07 -17.32 3.35
N CYS A 677 0.67 -17.68 2.30
CA CYS A 677 1.67 -16.81 1.68
C CYS A 677 1.49 -16.75 0.16
N GLY A 678 1.48 -15.53 -0.41
CA GLY A 678 1.38 -15.31 -1.86
C GLY A 678 0.45 -14.17 -2.28
N ASP A 679 -0.26 -14.34 -3.43
CA ASP A 679 -1.10 -13.31 -4.04
C ASP A 679 -2.28 -12.88 -3.15
N ALA A 680 -2.36 -11.57 -2.89
CA ALA A 680 -3.41 -10.98 -2.06
C ALA A 680 -4.75 -10.83 -2.79
N LYS A 681 -4.75 -10.59 -4.11
CA LYS A 681 -5.96 -10.20 -4.85
C LYS A 681 -6.93 -11.36 -5.04
N ASN A 682 -6.42 -12.52 -5.40
CA ASN A 682 -7.25 -13.70 -5.74
C ASN A 682 -7.03 -14.84 -4.77
N MET A 683 -5.80 -15.35 -4.69
CA MET A 683 -5.47 -16.58 -3.96
C MET A 683 -5.83 -16.50 -2.47
N ALA A 684 -5.42 -15.43 -1.78
CA ALA A 684 -5.67 -15.30 -0.33
C ALA A 684 -7.18 -15.23 -0.02
N LYS A 685 -7.97 -14.58 -0.89
CA LYS A 685 -9.42 -14.52 -0.79
C LYS A 685 -10.04 -15.89 -1.02
N ASP A 686 -9.65 -16.59 -2.09
CA ASP A 686 -10.20 -17.90 -2.43
C ASP A 686 -9.90 -18.93 -1.33
N VAL A 687 -8.69 -18.89 -0.76
CA VAL A 687 -8.32 -19.71 0.40
C VAL A 687 -9.17 -19.37 1.62
N HIS A 688 -9.39 -18.08 1.90
CA HIS A 688 -10.26 -17.64 2.99
C HIS A 688 -11.69 -18.15 2.81
N ASP A 689 -12.27 -18.00 1.61
CA ASP A 689 -13.61 -18.45 1.27
C ASP A 689 -13.71 -19.99 1.37
N ALA A 690 -12.69 -20.74 0.97
CA ALA A 690 -12.62 -22.19 1.14
C ALA A 690 -12.62 -22.59 2.62
N LEU A 691 -11.85 -21.91 3.47
CA LEU A 691 -11.82 -22.17 4.92
C LEU A 691 -13.19 -21.89 5.57
N VAL A 692 -13.87 -20.80 5.16
CA VAL A 692 -15.25 -20.50 5.64
C VAL A 692 -16.20 -21.65 5.29
N GLN A 693 -16.13 -22.17 4.05
CA GLN A 693 -16.97 -23.28 3.60
C GLN A 693 -16.67 -24.57 4.37
N ILE A 694 -15.38 -24.88 4.60
CA ILE A 694 -14.94 -26.05 5.37
C ILE A 694 -15.48 -25.99 6.79
N ILE A 695 -15.30 -24.89 7.51
CA ILE A 695 -15.77 -24.73 8.88
C ILE A 695 -17.30 -24.82 8.93
N SER A 696 -17.99 -24.14 8.02
CA SER A 696 -19.47 -24.19 7.94
C SER A 696 -19.97 -25.63 7.77
N LYS A 697 -19.33 -26.38 6.87
CA LYS A 697 -19.71 -27.78 6.58
C LYS A 697 -19.37 -28.75 7.72
N GLU A 698 -18.14 -28.70 8.22
CA GLU A 698 -17.63 -29.69 9.19
C GLU A 698 -18.15 -29.46 10.62
N VAL A 699 -18.45 -28.21 10.98
CA VAL A 699 -19.04 -27.86 12.28
C VAL A 699 -20.58 -27.80 12.22
N GLY A 700 -21.16 -27.68 11.01
CA GLY A 700 -22.61 -27.57 10.84
C GLY A 700 -23.15 -26.20 11.22
N VAL A 701 -22.38 -25.13 11.06
CA VAL A 701 -22.75 -23.75 11.41
C VAL A 701 -23.02 -22.91 10.17
N GLU A 702 -23.76 -21.82 10.33
CA GLU A 702 -23.99 -20.87 9.24
C GLU A 702 -22.68 -20.15 8.82
N LYS A 703 -22.65 -19.68 7.58
CA LYS A 703 -21.48 -18.98 7.00
C LYS A 703 -20.97 -17.84 7.89
N LEU A 704 -21.88 -17.06 8.50
CA LEU A 704 -21.52 -15.95 9.37
C LEU A 704 -20.77 -16.43 10.62
N GLU A 705 -21.17 -17.55 11.22
CA GLU A 705 -20.51 -18.11 12.38
C GLU A 705 -19.15 -18.71 12.03
N ALA A 706 -19.04 -19.36 10.88
CA ALA A 706 -17.76 -19.81 10.33
C ALA A 706 -16.77 -18.65 10.10
N MET A 707 -17.25 -17.50 9.60
CA MET A 707 -16.43 -16.29 9.45
C MET A 707 -15.96 -15.75 10.80
N LYS A 708 -16.81 -15.76 11.83
CA LYS A 708 -16.40 -15.37 13.20
C LYS A 708 -15.33 -16.30 13.75
N THR A 709 -15.46 -17.60 13.54
CA THR A 709 -14.45 -18.60 13.94
C THR A 709 -13.11 -18.29 13.30
N LEU A 710 -13.05 -18.01 12.00
CA LEU A 710 -11.81 -17.60 11.34
C LEU A 710 -11.26 -16.27 11.86
N ALA A 711 -12.14 -15.32 12.21
CA ALA A 711 -11.70 -14.06 12.81
C ALA A 711 -11.05 -14.31 14.19
N THR A 712 -11.62 -15.22 15.00
CA THR A 712 -11.03 -15.64 16.28
C THR A 712 -9.65 -16.28 16.07
N LEU A 713 -9.48 -17.16 15.08
CA LEU A 713 -8.17 -17.75 14.76
C LEU A 713 -7.14 -16.69 14.34
N LYS A 714 -7.56 -15.63 13.66
CA LYS A 714 -6.67 -14.48 13.34
C LYS A 714 -6.27 -13.70 14.60
N GLU A 715 -7.21 -13.46 15.51
CA GLU A 715 -6.97 -12.78 16.79
C GLU A 715 -6.02 -13.59 17.69
N GLU A 716 -6.17 -14.91 17.72
CA GLU A 716 -5.32 -15.85 18.44
C GLU A 716 -3.94 -16.05 17.78
N LYS A 717 -3.66 -15.38 16.65
CA LYS A 717 -2.46 -15.55 15.83
C LYS A 717 -2.24 -16.99 15.37
N ARG A 718 -3.33 -17.70 15.10
CA ARG A 718 -3.32 -19.06 14.53
C ARG A 718 -3.69 -19.10 13.04
N TYR A 719 -4.24 -18.02 12.49
CA TYR A 719 -4.42 -17.80 11.06
C TYR A 719 -3.58 -16.59 10.62
N LEU A 720 -2.43 -16.86 10.05
CA LEU A 720 -1.40 -15.88 9.71
C LEU A 720 -1.27 -15.75 8.18
N GLN A 721 -1.03 -14.53 7.72
CA GLN A 721 -0.95 -14.23 6.29
C GLN A 721 0.27 -13.33 6.00
N ASP A 722 1.09 -13.75 5.03
CA ASP A 722 2.15 -12.96 4.40
C ASP A 722 1.81 -12.86 2.91
N ILE A 723 1.04 -11.82 2.54
CA ILE A 723 0.45 -11.68 1.23
C ILE A 723 0.87 -10.35 0.58
N TRP A 724 1.07 -10.39 -0.74
CA TRP A 724 1.48 -9.23 -1.54
C TRP A 724 0.64 -9.12 -2.82
N SER A 725 0.55 -7.90 -3.41
CA SER A 725 -0.16 -7.60 -4.65
C SER A 725 0.80 -7.21 -5.78
#